data_e5fd5db83a44dc7cd68cdef214512514
#
_entry.id   e5fd5db83a44dc7cd68cdef214512514
#
_cell.length_a   1.000
_cell.length_b   1.000
_cell.length_c   1.000
_cell.angle_alpha   90.00
_cell.angle_beta   90.00
_cell.angle_gamma   90.00
#
_symmetry.space_group_name_H-M   'P 1'
#
loop_
_entity.id
_entity.type
_entity.pdbx_description
1 polymer ?
#
loop_
_entity_poly.entity_id
_entity_poly.type
_entity_poly.pdbx_seq_one_letter_code
_entity_poly.pdbx_strand_id
1 'polypeptide(L)'
;MKKLLLILFLISLYIYADPNGNGIKFTSQITAVRTKEHITIDGLLNESIWNTSTPLDVFVQRDPVEGAAASEKTEVFVAFDDEAIYIAARMYDSHPDSILARLTRRDNVINADRLLIYLDPYHDKRSGYYFTINAAGSLTDGILYNDDWDDNSWDAVWEGKSNIDEKGWTVEVRIPFTQLRFKNDDHQVWGINFQRIIARKNELDYPIKYPKTESGFVSRFIELYGLDGIKPSTKVEVVPYVTGKAEYLQHDPNDPFNTGSRYTPALGADLKMGIGNNLTLNATINPDFGQVEIDPAVINLSDVETYYNENRPFFTQGSAVFNSFANGGARSFFSFNFPQTSLFYSRRIGRNPQGSVPDNADYVDMPTGTHILGAAKLTGKVLDDWNIGAISAVTKREYADYQMNGLKGESEVEPLTYYGVARVQKEMNNGRQAIGFLATFTARDYNDLSLANVTNKNSSILGIDGWTSLDTSKTWVVTGCAILSDLNATNQRLIDLQENSQRYYQRPDAKSFHVDSNRTSLTGLAGRYYLVKQKGNSFFNSSIGFITPGFECNDLGFLSRADIINMDAGGGYDWTEPTKFYHYVELGLFFFRCYDFDFNKTSDGVFFYGNYQFNNFYYLSWNWAYNPWTINNNRTRGGPLSLNPPGWQANIYINSDDKTDLVYGYGVSTYQAYHDSYIEYDLSVEYRPASNISLSITPFFNREFQRSMYIGTFADNYAVNTYSNRYVFGELDQKTVGAGIRLNWTFTPNLTLQLYVQPLVSTGKYTSMKELAQAKTYNFNNYKNVSYNPSDDTYTIDPDGSGPAPSFSFSNPDFNYKSLRGNAVLRWEYLPGSVFYFVWTQTRSDVETVGDFAIQKTFSSLLDVHPDNIFAVKFTYWLNM
;
A
#
# COMPACT_ATOMS: atom_id res chain seq x y z
N MET A 1 37.55 13.73 16.56
CA MET A 1 36.14 13.48 16.98
C MET A 1 35.56 14.46 17.99
N LYS A 2 36.30 14.92 19.03
CA LYS A 2 35.74 15.89 20.02
C LYS A 2 35.49 17.31 19.50
N LYS A 3 36.10 17.74 18.39
CA LYS A 3 35.88 19.09 17.80
C LYS A 3 34.74 19.14 16.78
N LEU A 4 34.27 17.99 16.24
CA LEU A 4 33.14 17.95 15.31
C LEU A 4 31.77 17.90 16.02
N LEU A 5 31.73 17.40 17.26
CA LEU A 5 30.53 17.40 18.09
C LEU A 5 30.22 18.79 18.70
N LEU A 6 31.23 19.67 18.82
CA LEU A 6 31.03 21.01 19.38
C LEU A 6 30.46 22.02 18.39
N ILE A 7 30.57 21.72 17.06
CA ILE A 7 30.03 22.61 16.02
C ILE A 7 28.53 22.37 15.83
N LEU A 8 28.01 21.18 16.10
CA LEU A 8 26.56 20.88 16.04
C LEU A 8 25.78 21.43 17.25
N PHE A 9 26.45 21.82 18.35
CA PHE A 9 25.78 22.32 19.56
C PHE A 9 25.76 23.84 19.67
N LEU A 10 26.42 24.58 18.77
CA LEU A 10 26.56 26.06 18.86
C LEU A 10 25.63 26.81 17.88
N ILE A 11 24.74 26.16 17.18
CA ILE A 11 23.79 26.81 16.24
C ILE A 11 22.40 27.05 16.88
N SER A 12 22.17 26.69 18.11
CA SER A 12 20.86 26.80 18.78
C SER A 12 20.70 27.94 19.77
N LEU A 13 21.04 29.18 19.39
CA LEU A 13 20.64 30.35 20.17
C LEU A 13 20.52 31.61 19.29
N TYR A 14 19.51 31.61 18.43
CA TYR A 14 18.91 32.84 17.93
C TYR A 14 17.41 32.77 18.20
N ILE A 15 16.99 33.42 19.28
CA ILE A 15 15.58 33.74 19.53
C ILE A 15 15.23 34.86 18.57
N TYR A 16 14.49 34.55 17.53
CA TYR A 16 13.83 35.55 16.71
C TYR A 16 12.49 35.91 17.38
N ALA A 17 12.43 37.11 17.96
CA ALA A 17 11.15 37.72 18.28
C ALA A 17 10.53 38.19 16.96
N ASP A 18 9.27 37.83 16.72
CA ASP A 18 8.47 38.31 15.59
C ASP A 18 8.26 39.82 15.69
N PRO A 19 8.79 40.67 14.75
CA PRO A 19 8.69 42.10 14.86
C PRO A 19 7.40 42.72 14.30
N ASN A 20 6.51 41.90 13.64
CA ASN A 20 5.32 42.43 12.99
C ASN A 20 4.07 41.63 13.38
N GLY A 21 3.57 41.85 14.57
CA GLY A 21 2.26 41.38 15.02
C GLY A 21 1.10 42.09 14.29
N ASN A 22 0.99 41.93 12.99
CA ASN A 22 -0.27 42.14 12.30
C ASN A 22 -1.16 40.90 12.57
N GLY A 23 -1.79 40.94 13.76
CA GLY A 23 -2.66 39.83 14.20
C GLY A 23 -3.84 39.68 13.29
N ILE A 24 -3.74 38.76 12.30
CA ILE A 24 -4.92 38.25 11.56
C ILE A 24 -5.85 37.61 12.59
N LYS A 25 -7.02 38.15 12.72
CA LYS A 25 -8.02 37.67 13.67
C LYS A 25 -8.77 36.50 13.01
N PHE A 26 -8.42 35.28 13.37
CA PHE A 26 -9.12 34.09 12.90
C PHE A 26 -10.53 34.01 13.45
N THR A 27 -11.44 33.52 12.62
CA THR A 27 -12.81 33.20 13.03
C THR A 27 -12.78 31.85 13.76
N SER A 28 -13.29 31.78 14.97
CA SER A 28 -13.36 30.54 15.76
C SER A 28 -14.63 29.74 15.52
N GLN A 29 -15.63 30.32 14.88
CA GLN A 29 -16.92 29.72 14.67
C GLN A 29 -17.59 30.22 13.38
N ILE A 30 -18.43 29.41 12.78
CA ILE A 30 -19.32 29.75 11.68
C ILE A 30 -20.72 29.20 12.01
N THR A 31 -21.77 29.84 11.47
CA THR A 31 -23.16 29.39 11.67
C THR A 31 -23.77 28.98 10.34
N ALA A 32 -24.25 27.74 10.25
CA ALA A 32 -25.05 27.29 9.13
C ALA A 32 -26.45 27.92 9.15
N VAL A 33 -26.96 28.32 8.00
CA VAL A 33 -28.27 28.94 7.87
C VAL A 33 -29.26 27.91 7.32
N ARG A 34 -30.39 27.71 8.04
CA ARG A 34 -31.45 26.80 7.54
C ARG A 34 -32.14 27.41 6.35
N THR A 35 -32.22 26.68 5.24
CA THR A 35 -32.97 27.07 4.04
C THR A 35 -34.27 26.30 3.93
N LYS A 36 -35.25 26.93 3.29
CA LYS A 36 -36.49 26.31 2.79
C LYS A 36 -36.57 26.39 1.27
N GLU A 37 -35.67 27.14 0.66
CA GLU A 37 -35.52 27.26 -0.76
C GLU A 37 -34.82 26.02 -1.29
N HIS A 38 -35.26 25.51 -2.42
CA HIS A 38 -34.57 24.43 -3.13
C HIS A 38 -33.27 24.98 -3.74
N ILE A 39 -32.15 24.48 -3.32
CA ILE A 39 -30.83 24.83 -3.88
C ILE A 39 -30.59 23.93 -5.10
N THR A 40 -30.32 24.54 -6.23
CA THR A 40 -29.95 23.82 -7.47
C THR A 40 -28.45 23.75 -7.57
N ILE A 41 -27.89 22.54 -7.57
CA ILE A 41 -26.43 22.36 -7.64
C ILE A 41 -25.97 22.52 -9.09
N ASP A 42 -25.78 23.78 -9.52
CA ASP A 42 -25.33 24.14 -10.87
C ASP A 42 -23.99 24.90 -10.89
N GLY A 43 -23.48 25.29 -9.71
CA GLY A 43 -22.24 26.01 -9.52
C GLY A 43 -22.41 27.54 -9.64
N LEU A 44 -23.66 28.04 -9.71
CA LEU A 44 -23.97 29.47 -9.80
C LEU A 44 -24.59 29.91 -8.47
N LEU A 45 -23.95 30.86 -7.77
CA LEU A 45 -24.43 31.34 -6.46
C LEU A 45 -25.57 32.35 -6.63
N ASN A 46 -26.71 31.92 -7.17
CA ASN A 46 -27.86 32.77 -7.51
C ASN A 46 -29.04 32.61 -6.54
N GLU A 47 -29.02 31.61 -5.65
CA GLU A 47 -30.05 31.45 -4.61
C GLU A 47 -29.97 32.56 -3.56
N SER A 48 -31.14 32.97 -3.08
CA SER A 48 -31.22 34.06 -2.11
C SER A 48 -30.50 33.81 -0.80
N ILE A 49 -30.33 32.53 -0.44
CA ILE A 49 -29.65 32.12 0.79
C ILE A 49 -28.20 32.54 0.81
N TRP A 50 -27.50 32.49 -0.33
CA TRP A 50 -26.08 32.89 -0.43
C TRP A 50 -25.86 34.40 -0.25
N ASN A 51 -26.86 35.19 -0.60
CA ASN A 51 -26.83 36.65 -0.41
C ASN A 51 -27.15 37.08 1.03
N THR A 52 -27.79 36.20 1.81
CA THR A 52 -28.23 36.52 3.19
C THR A 52 -27.30 35.90 4.25
N SER A 53 -26.52 34.93 3.87
CA SER A 53 -25.56 34.25 4.75
C SER A 53 -24.26 35.07 4.90
N THR A 54 -23.66 35.04 6.09
CA THR A 54 -22.36 35.68 6.34
C THR A 54 -21.23 34.75 5.88
N PRO A 55 -20.35 35.15 4.96
CA PRO A 55 -19.26 34.30 4.50
C PRO A 55 -18.15 34.16 5.54
N LEU A 56 -17.47 33.04 5.50
CA LEU A 56 -16.13 32.88 6.05
C LEU A 56 -15.15 33.35 4.98
N ASP A 57 -14.39 34.42 5.25
CA ASP A 57 -13.56 35.08 4.26
C ASP A 57 -12.10 35.36 4.70
N VAL A 58 -11.72 34.93 5.89
CA VAL A 58 -10.36 35.06 6.41
C VAL A 58 -9.59 33.76 6.16
N PHE A 59 -8.65 33.82 5.22
CA PHE A 59 -7.76 32.71 4.88
C PHE A 59 -6.29 33.14 4.97
N VAL A 60 -5.43 32.22 5.36
CA VAL A 60 -3.98 32.41 5.45
C VAL A 60 -3.25 31.26 4.76
N GLN A 61 -2.11 31.56 4.21
CA GLN A 61 -1.25 30.57 3.59
C GLN A 61 -0.66 29.62 4.65
N ARG A 62 -0.66 28.34 4.34
CA ARG A 62 0.25 27.38 4.93
C ARG A 62 1.48 27.20 4.05
N ASP A 63 1.27 27.18 2.73
CA ASP A 63 2.30 27.12 1.69
C ASP A 63 2.05 28.20 0.65
N PRO A 64 3.08 28.79 0.04
CA PRO A 64 4.51 28.59 0.33
C PRO A 64 5.01 29.29 1.60
N VAL A 65 4.35 30.35 2.08
CA VAL A 65 4.80 31.17 3.21
C VAL A 65 3.82 31.03 4.37
N GLU A 66 4.18 30.27 5.39
CA GLU A 66 3.32 30.03 6.55
C GLU A 66 2.89 31.34 7.24
N GLY A 67 1.57 31.50 7.42
CA GLY A 67 0.95 32.61 8.10
C GLY A 67 0.85 33.92 7.27
N ALA A 68 1.31 33.94 6.03
CA ALA A 68 1.04 35.03 5.10
C ALA A 68 -0.46 35.12 4.77
N ALA A 69 -0.95 36.32 4.43
CA ALA A 69 -2.30 36.46 3.92
C ALA A 69 -2.46 35.66 2.59
N ALA A 70 -3.63 35.05 2.38
CA ALA A 70 -3.97 34.43 1.12
C ALA A 70 -3.82 35.43 -0.04
N SER A 71 -3.21 34.98 -1.14
CA SER A 71 -2.94 35.88 -2.28
C SER A 71 -4.18 36.24 -3.09
N GLU A 72 -5.24 35.45 -2.97
CA GLU A 72 -6.53 35.63 -3.62
C GLU A 72 -7.66 35.43 -2.60
N LYS A 73 -8.71 36.25 -2.68
CA LYS A 73 -9.83 36.21 -1.74
C LYS A 73 -10.68 34.94 -1.91
N THR A 74 -11.12 34.36 -0.79
CA THR A 74 -12.06 33.25 -0.75
C THR A 74 -13.25 33.63 0.16
N GLU A 75 -14.47 33.33 -0.26
CA GLU A 75 -15.69 33.46 0.52
C GLU A 75 -16.40 32.10 0.53
N VAL A 76 -16.72 31.58 1.73
CA VAL A 76 -17.42 30.31 1.89
C VAL A 76 -18.67 30.50 2.70
N PHE A 77 -19.77 29.91 2.25
CA PHE A 77 -21.09 29.95 2.86
C PHE A 77 -21.55 28.55 3.23
N VAL A 78 -22.29 28.42 4.33
CA VAL A 78 -22.84 27.15 4.81
C VAL A 78 -24.33 27.29 5.03
N ALA A 79 -25.12 26.42 4.40
CA ALA A 79 -26.55 26.31 4.60
C ALA A 79 -26.96 24.84 4.82
N PHE A 80 -28.18 24.59 5.27
CA PHE A 80 -28.70 23.25 5.44
C PHE A 80 -30.22 23.20 5.36
N ASP A 81 -30.73 22.01 5.06
CA ASP A 81 -32.15 21.68 5.19
C ASP A 81 -32.36 20.43 6.05
N ASP A 82 -33.44 19.71 5.91
CA ASP A 82 -33.73 18.48 6.66
C ASP A 82 -32.95 17.25 6.07
N GLU A 83 -32.41 17.35 4.85
CA GLU A 83 -31.80 16.24 4.14
C GLU A 83 -30.28 16.36 3.97
N ALA A 84 -29.76 17.59 3.87
CA ALA A 84 -28.37 17.82 3.47
C ALA A 84 -27.77 19.08 4.08
N ILE A 85 -26.43 19.11 4.15
CA ILE A 85 -25.65 20.33 4.30
C ILE A 85 -25.20 20.79 2.91
N TYR A 86 -25.29 22.12 2.70
CA TYR A 86 -24.89 22.77 1.47
C TYR A 86 -23.72 23.70 1.72
N ILE A 87 -22.73 23.64 0.85
CA ILE A 87 -21.55 24.53 0.87
C ILE A 87 -21.50 25.27 -0.44
N ALA A 88 -21.49 26.59 -0.38
CA ALA A 88 -21.19 27.43 -1.53
C ALA A 88 -19.89 28.18 -1.30
N ALA A 89 -19.11 28.38 -2.34
CA ALA A 89 -17.91 29.20 -2.22
C ALA A 89 -17.61 30.00 -3.50
N ARG A 90 -17.11 31.21 -3.29
CA ARG A 90 -16.55 32.09 -4.33
C ARG A 90 -15.04 32.20 -4.11
N MET A 91 -14.28 31.67 -5.03
CA MET A 91 -12.84 31.78 -5.11
C MET A 91 -12.46 32.86 -6.13
N TYR A 92 -12.17 34.05 -5.65
CA TYR A 92 -11.69 35.12 -6.52
C TYR A 92 -10.30 34.77 -7.08
N ASP A 93 -10.01 35.23 -8.27
CA ASP A 93 -8.72 35.08 -8.90
C ASP A 93 -8.42 36.29 -9.78
N SER A 94 -7.25 36.88 -9.58
CA SER A 94 -6.81 38.04 -10.34
C SER A 94 -6.49 37.73 -11.82
N HIS A 95 -6.34 36.42 -12.15
CA HIS A 95 -6.06 35.92 -13.49
C HIS A 95 -6.90 34.67 -13.78
N PRO A 96 -8.24 34.81 -13.99
CA PRO A 96 -9.13 33.68 -14.16
C PRO A 96 -8.75 32.72 -15.30
N ASP A 97 -8.14 33.26 -16.38
CA ASP A 97 -7.64 32.49 -17.52
C ASP A 97 -6.49 31.54 -17.15
N SER A 98 -5.89 31.73 -15.98
CA SER A 98 -4.78 30.91 -15.46
C SER A 98 -5.19 29.87 -14.43
N ILE A 99 -6.49 29.70 -14.18
CA ILE A 99 -7.04 28.68 -13.30
C ILE A 99 -6.77 27.31 -13.91
N LEU A 100 -6.13 26.42 -13.15
CA LEU A 100 -5.86 25.07 -13.58
C LEU A 100 -7.11 24.18 -13.39
N ALA A 101 -7.98 24.16 -14.39
CA ALA A 101 -9.20 23.36 -14.42
C ALA A 101 -8.95 22.03 -15.14
N ARG A 102 -8.46 21.01 -14.42
CA ARG A 102 -8.16 19.69 -14.96
C ARG A 102 -9.23 18.69 -14.58
N LEU A 103 -9.85 18.09 -15.60
CA LEU A 103 -10.90 17.08 -15.40
C LEU A 103 -10.28 15.71 -15.17
N THR A 104 -10.70 15.03 -14.13
CA THR A 104 -10.27 13.67 -13.81
C THR A 104 -11.45 12.80 -13.41
N ARG A 105 -11.21 11.50 -13.38
CA ARG A 105 -12.17 10.55 -12.81
C ARG A 105 -12.40 10.89 -11.33
N ARG A 106 -13.63 10.64 -10.83
CA ARG A 106 -13.94 10.67 -9.40
C ARG A 106 -12.89 9.89 -8.60
N ASP A 107 -12.51 10.41 -7.44
CA ASP A 107 -11.52 9.89 -6.49
C ASP A 107 -10.07 9.82 -7.01
N ASN A 108 -9.82 10.44 -8.17
CA ASN A 108 -8.48 10.58 -8.68
C ASN A 108 -7.98 12.02 -8.47
N VAL A 109 -6.91 12.18 -7.72
CA VAL A 109 -6.35 13.49 -7.39
C VAL A 109 -5.37 13.92 -8.49
N ILE A 110 -5.57 15.13 -9.01
CA ILE A 110 -4.66 15.77 -9.98
C ILE A 110 -4.31 17.17 -9.48
N ASN A 111 -3.16 17.68 -9.86
CA ASN A 111 -2.81 19.07 -9.56
C ASN A 111 -3.70 20.03 -10.36
N ALA A 112 -4.62 20.69 -9.65
CA ALA A 112 -5.61 21.62 -10.19
C ALA A 112 -6.02 22.60 -9.08
N ASP A 113 -6.63 23.73 -9.46
CA ASP A 113 -7.31 24.60 -8.49
C ASP A 113 -8.49 23.85 -7.88
N ARG A 114 -8.57 23.80 -6.53
CA ARG A 114 -9.58 23.02 -5.82
C ARG A 114 -9.93 23.58 -4.46
N LEU A 115 -11.12 23.25 -4.01
CA LEU A 115 -11.63 23.50 -2.66
C LEU A 115 -11.82 22.15 -1.97
N LEU A 116 -11.24 22.02 -0.78
CA LEU A 116 -11.49 20.91 0.13
C LEU A 116 -12.35 21.39 1.29
N ILE A 117 -13.36 20.61 1.63
CA ILE A 117 -14.32 20.82 2.71
C ILE A 117 -14.09 19.72 3.72
N TYR A 118 -13.83 20.06 4.96
CA TYR A 118 -13.58 19.09 6.03
C TYR A 118 -14.66 19.24 7.09
N LEU A 119 -15.20 18.10 7.53
CA LEU A 119 -16.26 18.04 8.55
C LEU A 119 -15.87 17.05 9.65
N ASP A 120 -16.01 17.46 10.91
CA ASP A 120 -15.97 16.61 12.09
C ASP A 120 -17.37 16.60 12.74
N PRO A 121 -18.29 15.75 12.26
CA PRO A 121 -19.67 15.72 12.75
C PRO A 121 -19.81 15.09 14.15
N TYR A 122 -18.81 14.34 14.62
CA TYR A 122 -18.79 13.83 15.98
C TYR A 122 -18.29 14.88 16.99
N HIS A 123 -17.62 15.91 16.50
CA HIS A 123 -16.89 16.90 17.27
C HIS A 123 -15.89 16.26 18.27
N ASP A 124 -15.24 15.21 17.80
CA ASP A 124 -14.24 14.47 18.59
C ASP A 124 -12.82 15.02 18.44
N LYS A 125 -12.62 15.95 17.48
CA LYS A 125 -11.34 16.60 17.19
C LYS A 125 -10.23 15.62 16.78
N ARG A 126 -10.61 14.49 16.20
CA ARG A 126 -9.73 13.37 15.84
C ARG A 126 -10.06 12.75 14.51
N SER A 127 -11.34 12.72 14.17
CA SER A 127 -11.82 12.09 12.96
C SER A 127 -12.80 12.99 12.21
N GLY A 128 -13.01 12.69 10.92
CA GLY A 128 -13.93 13.48 10.12
C GLY A 128 -14.08 12.95 8.71
N TYR A 129 -14.67 13.76 7.88
CA TYR A 129 -14.84 13.52 6.46
C TYR A 129 -14.22 14.67 5.68
N TYR A 130 -13.76 14.40 4.48
CA TYR A 130 -13.41 15.46 3.55
C TYR A 130 -14.09 15.24 2.20
N PHE A 131 -14.39 16.35 1.54
CA PHE A 131 -15.02 16.43 0.24
C PHE A 131 -14.26 17.45 -0.58
N THR A 132 -13.84 17.08 -1.77
CA THR A 132 -13.05 17.95 -2.64
C THR A 132 -13.74 18.15 -3.96
N ILE A 133 -13.77 19.38 -4.42
CA ILE A 133 -14.18 19.71 -5.78
C ILE A 133 -13.11 20.59 -6.43
N ASN A 134 -12.73 20.27 -7.66
CA ASN A 134 -11.81 21.12 -8.41
C ASN A 134 -12.54 22.06 -9.37
N ALA A 135 -11.82 23.00 -9.94
CA ALA A 135 -12.38 24.01 -10.83
C ALA A 135 -13.00 23.42 -12.12
N ALA A 136 -12.68 22.18 -12.49
CA ALA A 136 -13.31 21.43 -13.60
C ALA A 136 -14.51 20.58 -13.16
N GLY A 137 -14.87 20.56 -11.87
CA GLY A 137 -16.00 19.79 -11.34
C GLY A 137 -15.69 18.34 -11.03
N SER A 138 -14.42 17.91 -10.98
CA SER A 138 -14.05 16.58 -10.50
C SER A 138 -14.18 16.50 -8.98
N LEU A 139 -14.72 15.38 -8.49
CA LEU A 139 -15.02 15.16 -7.08
C LEU A 139 -14.08 14.10 -6.48
N THR A 140 -13.65 14.31 -5.24
CA THR A 140 -13.00 13.28 -4.41
C THR A 140 -13.51 13.37 -2.98
N ASP A 141 -13.51 12.26 -2.26
CA ASP A 141 -13.91 12.22 -0.87
C ASP A 141 -13.08 11.20 -0.06
N GLY A 142 -13.24 11.24 1.25
CA GLY A 142 -12.55 10.34 2.15
C GLY A 142 -12.82 10.67 3.61
N ILE A 143 -12.14 9.97 4.49
CA ILE A 143 -12.23 10.16 5.94
C ILE A 143 -10.90 10.63 6.53
N LEU A 144 -10.99 11.32 7.66
CA LEU A 144 -9.89 11.73 8.50
C LEU A 144 -9.86 10.87 9.77
N TYR A 145 -8.68 10.50 10.23
CA TYR A 145 -8.48 9.75 11.47
C TYR A 145 -7.14 10.08 12.13
N ASN A 146 -6.95 9.69 13.37
CA ASN A 146 -5.73 9.98 14.13
C ASN A 146 -5.29 11.46 14.12
N ASP A 147 -6.24 12.40 13.98
CA ASP A 147 -6.06 13.86 13.94
C ASP A 147 -5.36 14.42 12.67
N ASP A 148 -4.37 13.72 12.09
CA ASP A 148 -3.57 14.21 10.95
C ASP A 148 -3.65 13.30 9.70
N TRP A 149 -4.27 12.13 9.79
CA TRP A 149 -4.24 11.13 8.72
C TRP A 149 -5.54 11.10 7.94
N ASP A 150 -5.46 10.69 6.68
CA ASP A 150 -6.61 10.53 5.79
C ASP A 150 -6.65 9.13 5.14
N ASP A 151 -7.85 8.75 4.69
CA ASP A 151 -8.11 7.53 3.92
C ASP A 151 -9.10 7.88 2.80
N ASN A 152 -8.61 7.90 1.57
CA ASN A 152 -9.37 8.22 0.37
C ASN A 152 -10.10 7.00 -0.24
N SER A 153 -10.07 5.87 0.42
CA SER A 153 -10.81 4.67 0.00
C SER A 153 -12.30 4.70 0.38
N TRP A 154 -12.68 5.62 1.28
CA TRP A 154 -14.09 5.83 1.64
C TRP A 154 -14.80 6.61 0.54
N ASP A 155 -16.00 6.17 0.15
CA ASP A 155 -16.77 6.72 -0.96
C ASP A 155 -18.18 7.07 -0.50
N ALA A 156 -18.65 8.26 -0.88
CA ALA A 156 -19.97 8.80 -0.58
C ALA A 156 -20.74 9.16 -1.86
N VAL A 157 -22.05 9.16 -1.77
CA VAL A 157 -22.92 9.69 -2.84
C VAL A 157 -23.31 11.13 -2.51
N TRP A 158 -22.65 12.09 -3.16
CA TRP A 158 -22.86 13.52 -2.99
C TRP A 158 -22.72 14.26 -4.33
N GLU A 159 -23.16 15.52 -4.35
CA GLU A 159 -23.22 16.32 -5.54
C GLU A 159 -22.38 17.60 -5.39
N GLY A 160 -21.69 17.98 -6.45
CA GLY A 160 -20.95 19.24 -6.51
C GLY A 160 -20.80 19.72 -7.95
N LYS A 161 -20.89 21.03 -8.15
CA LYS A 161 -20.67 21.70 -9.43
C LYS A 161 -19.80 22.91 -9.27
N SER A 162 -19.00 23.19 -10.27
CA SER A 162 -18.17 24.37 -10.36
C SER A 162 -18.45 25.17 -11.62
N ASN A 163 -18.25 26.48 -11.56
CA ASN A 163 -18.35 27.38 -12.70
C ASN A 163 -17.19 28.38 -12.67
N ILE A 164 -16.54 28.65 -13.80
CA ILE A 164 -15.49 29.63 -13.95
C ILE A 164 -16.06 30.87 -14.65
N ASP A 165 -15.78 32.06 -14.12
CA ASP A 165 -16.21 33.32 -14.66
C ASP A 165 -15.05 34.38 -14.65
N GLU A 166 -15.35 35.61 -15.06
CA GLU A 166 -14.36 36.70 -15.13
C GLU A 166 -13.76 37.10 -13.78
N LYS A 167 -14.31 36.66 -12.65
CA LYS A 167 -13.85 37.01 -11.30
C LYS A 167 -13.10 35.89 -10.60
N GLY A 168 -13.06 34.70 -11.22
CA GLY A 168 -12.49 33.48 -10.63
C GLY A 168 -13.39 32.28 -10.87
N TRP A 169 -13.74 31.54 -9.82
CA TRP A 169 -14.61 30.39 -9.93
C TRP A 169 -15.51 30.23 -8.70
N THR A 170 -16.59 29.51 -8.89
CA THR A 170 -17.57 29.20 -7.85
C THR A 170 -17.81 27.73 -7.72
N VAL A 171 -18.30 27.31 -6.56
CA VAL A 171 -18.77 25.95 -6.33
C VAL A 171 -20.06 25.97 -5.54
N GLU A 172 -20.88 24.94 -5.81
CA GLU A 172 -21.99 24.51 -4.97
C GLU A 172 -21.88 23.03 -4.72
N VAL A 173 -22.06 22.64 -3.46
CA VAL A 173 -21.93 21.27 -2.99
C VAL A 173 -23.14 20.93 -2.12
N ARG A 174 -23.72 19.74 -2.33
CA ARG A 174 -24.76 19.14 -1.50
C ARG A 174 -24.24 17.82 -0.93
N ILE A 175 -24.13 17.73 0.39
CA ILE A 175 -23.72 16.53 1.12
C ILE A 175 -24.93 16.01 1.91
N PRO A 176 -25.53 14.88 1.49
CA PRO A 176 -26.67 14.31 2.19
C PRO A 176 -26.28 13.83 3.59
N PHE A 177 -27.12 14.10 4.61
CA PHE A 177 -26.89 13.59 5.97
C PHE A 177 -26.88 12.06 6.04
N THR A 178 -27.45 11.38 5.04
CA THR A 178 -27.36 9.90 4.92
C THR A 178 -25.94 9.39 4.76
N GLN A 179 -25.03 10.21 4.23
CA GLN A 179 -23.62 9.86 4.00
C GLN A 179 -22.74 10.13 5.23
N LEU A 180 -23.23 10.94 6.17
CA LEU A 180 -22.50 11.33 7.37
C LEU A 180 -22.99 10.55 8.59
N ARG A 181 -22.11 10.35 9.55
CA ARG A 181 -22.43 9.82 10.87
C ARG A 181 -22.14 10.89 11.90
N PHE A 182 -23.14 11.18 12.75
CA PHE A 182 -23.07 12.21 13.77
C PHE A 182 -23.94 11.85 14.97
N LYS A 183 -23.78 12.58 16.09
CA LYS A 183 -24.54 12.35 17.32
C LYS A 183 -26.00 12.67 17.09
N ASN A 184 -26.90 11.95 17.80
CA ASN A 184 -28.33 12.28 17.80
C ASN A 184 -28.58 13.32 18.90
N ASP A 185 -28.33 14.57 18.57
CA ASP A 185 -28.56 15.73 19.43
C ASP A 185 -29.45 16.75 18.66
N ASP A 186 -30.32 17.44 19.35
CA ASP A 186 -31.19 18.46 18.71
C ASP A 186 -30.40 19.72 18.33
N HIS A 187 -29.31 20.01 19.05
CA HIS A 187 -28.38 21.12 18.79
C HIS A 187 -27.00 20.56 18.46
N GLN A 188 -26.68 20.50 17.18
CA GLN A 188 -25.42 19.99 16.71
C GLN A 188 -24.32 21.06 16.79
N VAL A 189 -23.14 20.63 17.24
CA VAL A 189 -21.91 21.40 17.10
C VAL A 189 -20.91 20.48 16.37
N TRP A 190 -20.50 20.88 15.18
CA TRP A 190 -19.52 20.14 14.38
C TRP A 190 -18.21 20.90 14.29
N GLY A 191 -17.13 20.22 13.97
CA GLY A 191 -15.92 20.86 13.48
C GLY A 191 -16.00 21.04 11.96
N ILE A 192 -15.55 22.20 11.45
CA ILE A 192 -15.49 22.46 10.01
C ILE A 192 -14.17 23.16 9.67
N ASN A 193 -13.63 22.83 8.51
CA ASN A 193 -12.48 23.52 7.95
C ASN A 193 -12.54 23.54 6.43
N PHE A 194 -11.76 24.41 5.82
CA PHE A 194 -11.65 24.55 4.38
C PHE A 194 -10.18 24.64 3.98
N GLN A 195 -9.87 24.16 2.78
CA GLN A 195 -8.57 24.38 2.15
C GLN A 195 -8.80 24.82 0.71
N ARG A 196 -8.31 25.97 0.35
CA ARG A 196 -8.18 26.37 -1.04
C ARG A 196 -6.79 26.04 -1.54
N ILE A 197 -6.70 25.46 -2.72
CA ILE A 197 -5.45 25.25 -3.45
C ILE A 197 -5.46 26.13 -4.69
N ILE A 198 -4.46 26.98 -4.82
CA ILE A 198 -4.18 27.78 -6.02
C ILE A 198 -2.99 27.11 -6.71
N ALA A 199 -3.27 26.17 -7.60
CA ALA A 199 -2.27 25.24 -8.14
C ALA A 199 -1.14 25.97 -8.88
N ARG A 200 -1.44 27.02 -9.69
CA ARG A 200 -0.42 27.79 -10.41
C ARG A 200 0.59 28.51 -9.49
N LYS A 201 0.20 28.77 -8.22
CA LYS A 201 1.03 29.43 -7.21
C LYS A 201 1.67 28.46 -6.23
N ASN A 202 1.31 27.17 -6.27
CA ASN A 202 1.61 26.17 -5.23
C ASN A 202 1.19 26.68 -3.83
N GLU A 203 0.06 27.37 -3.77
CA GLU A 203 -0.46 28.01 -2.57
C GLU A 203 -1.56 27.17 -1.93
N LEU A 204 -1.44 26.98 -0.63
CA LEU A 204 -2.40 26.26 0.20
C LEU A 204 -2.91 27.21 1.28
N ASP A 205 -4.20 27.55 1.24
CA ASP A 205 -4.82 28.50 2.15
C ASP A 205 -5.82 27.81 3.07
N TYR A 206 -5.82 28.22 4.34
CA TYR A 206 -6.74 27.72 5.35
C TYR A 206 -7.35 28.87 6.16
N PRO A 207 -8.59 28.74 6.70
CA PRO A 207 -9.15 29.72 7.62
C PRO A 207 -8.64 29.54 9.05
N ILE A 208 -7.76 28.58 9.29
CA ILE A 208 -7.14 28.29 10.59
C ILE A 208 -5.62 28.40 10.51
N LYS A 209 -4.99 28.61 11.67
CA LYS A 209 -3.54 28.46 11.77
C LYS A 209 -3.17 26.97 11.81
N TYR A 210 -2.46 26.50 10.78
CA TYR A 210 -2.00 25.10 10.66
C TYR A 210 -0.47 25.06 10.46
N PRO A 211 0.32 25.05 11.56
CA PRO A 211 1.78 25.12 11.50
C PRO A 211 2.40 23.86 10.88
N LYS A 212 3.45 24.03 10.08
CA LYS A 212 4.21 22.93 9.44
C LYS A 212 4.97 22.09 10.47
N THR A 213 5.32 22.69 11.61
CA THR A 213 6.16 22.08 12.66
C THR A 213 5.37 21.49 13.82
N GLU A 214 4.03 21.40 13.71
CA GLU A 214 3.17 20.83 14.75
C GLU A 214 2.26 19.77 14.17
N SER A 215 1.89 18.77 14.96
CA SER A 215 0.87 17.78 14.66
C SER A 215 -0.50 18.27 15.07
N GLY A 216 -1.53 17.71 14.46
CA GLY A 216 -2.95 17.97 14.73
C GLY A 216 -3.58 18.86 13.68
N PHE A 217 -4.54 18.30 12.94
CA PHE A 217 -5.30 18.98 11.90
C PHE A 217 -6.79 19.08 12.29
N VAL A 218 -7.48 17.95 12.55
CA VAL A 218 -8.90 17.94 12.91
C VAL A 218 -9.15 18.67 14.23
N SER A 219 -8.21 18.56 15.17
CA SER A 219 -8.28 19.24 16.46
C SER A 219 -8.22 20.79 16.38
N ARG A 220 -7.93 21.32 15.19
CA ARG A 220 -7.85 22.78 14.91
C ARG A 220 -9.06 23.33 14.19
N PHE A 221 -10.03 22.49 13.82
CA PHE A 221 -11.22 22.93 13.08
C PHE A 221 -11.99 23.99 13.84
N ILE A 222 -12.58 24.92 13.10
CA ILE A 222 -13.50 25.93 13.64
C ILE A 222 -14.84 25.24 13.97
N GLU A 223 -15.60 25.81 14.90
CA GLU A 223 -16.86 25.24 15.32
C GLU A 223 -18.00 25.69 14.39
N LEU A 224 -18.80 24.74 13.92
CA LEU A 224 -19.98 24.95 13.11
C LEU A 224 -21.23 24.81 13.99
N TYR A 225 -21.99 25.89 14.12
CA TYR A 225 -23.25 25.96 14.84
C TYR A 225 -24.44 26.07 13.89
N GLY A 226 -25.64 25.98 14.44
CA GLY A 226 -26.90 26.25 13.75
C GLY A 226 -27.54 25.04 13.06
N LEU A 227 -26.88 23.87 13.08
CA LEU A 227 -27.42 22.62 12.53
C LEU A 227 -28.48 22.04 13.49
N ASP A 228 -29.60 22.73 13.68
CA ASP A 228 -30.63 22.33 14.64
C ASP A 228 -31.68 21.42 14.03
N GLY A 229 -32.09 20.37 14.77
CA GLY A 229 -33.16 19.46 14.41
C GLY A 229 -32.86 18.45 13.29
N ILE A 230 -31.58 18.34 12.87
CA ILE A 230 -31.18 17.27 11.94
C ILE A 230 -31.05 15.94 12.69
N LYS A 231 -31.29 14.83 11.98
CA LYS A 231 -31.24 13.49 12.56
C LYS A 231 -30.39 12.55 11.74
N PRO A 232 -29.59 11.65 12.38
CA PRO A 232 -28.87 10.60 11.67
C PRO A 232 -29.83 9.69 10.88
N SER A 233 -29.46 9.35 9.67
CA SER A 233 -30.29 8.50 8.82
C SER A 233 -29.94 7.02 9.00
N THR A 234 -30.95 6.16 9.01
CA THR A 234 -30.85 4.69 9.04
C THR A 234 -31.12 4.06 7.67
N LYS A 235 -31.07 4.86 6.60
CA LYS A 235 -31.33 4.36 5.24
C LYS A 235 -30.44 3.19 4.86
N VAL A 236 -31.01 2.32 4.02
CA VAL A 236 -30.36 1.11 3.51
C VAL A 236 -30.06 1.33 2.02
N GLU A 237 -28.81 1.20 1.65
CA GLU A 237 -28.36 1.23 0.27
C GLU A 237 -28.08 -0.21 -0.20
N VAL A 238 -28.66 -0.59 -1.33
CA VAL A 238 -28.45 -1.90 -1.94
C VAL A 238 -27.96 -1.69 -3.36
N VAL A 239 -26.87 -2.36 -3.73
CA VAL A 239 -26.29 -2.28 -5.06
C VAL A 239 -26.24 -3.68 -5.68
N PRO A 240 -27.36 -4.18 -6.27
CA PRO A 240 -27.30 -5.40 -7.06
C PRO A 240 -26.47 -5.19 -8.32
N TYR A 241 -25.82 -6.26 -8.75
CA TYR A 241 -25.04 -6.25 -9.99
C TYR A 241 -25.09 -7.56 -10.75
N VAL A 242 -24.91 -7.41 -12.05
CA VAL A 242 -24.74 -8.52 -13.00
C VAL A 242 -23.37 -8.38 -13.62
N THR A 243 -22.65 -9.50 -13.74
CA THR A 243 -21.37 -9.56 -14.44
C THR A 243 -21.37 -10.63 -15.50
N GLY A 244 -20.59 -10.41 -16.54
CA GLY A 244 -20.32 -11.41 -17.55
C GLY A 244 -18.84 -11.36 -17.91
N LYS A 245 -18.16 -12.49 -17.84
CA LYS A 245 -16.76 -12.64 -18.24
C LYS A 245 -16.63 -13.58 -19.41
N ALA A 246 -15.88 -13.16 -20.44
CA ALA A 246 -15.49 -13.98 -21.58
C ALA A 246 -13.95 -14.06 -21.62
N GLU A 247 -13.43 -15.26 -21.53
CA GLU A 247 -12.01 -15.56 -21.52
C GLU A 247 -11.64 -16.29 -22.81
N TYR A 248 -10.57 -15.84 -23.45
CA TYR A 248 -9.97 -16.47 -24.64
C TYR A 248 -8.52 -16.76 -24.28
N LEU A 249 -8.24 -18.03 -23.94
CA LEU A 249 -6.98 -18.46 -23.35
C LEU A 249 -6.24 -19.40 -24.32
N GLN A 250 -4.92 -19.40 -24.18
CA GLN A 250 -4.12 -20.42 -24.84
C GLN A 250 -4.50 -21.81 -24.28
N HIS A 251 -4.64 -22.81 -25.14
CA HIS A 251 -4.98 -24.16 -24.73
C HIS A 251 -4.31 -25.20 -25.62
N ASP A 252 -4.12 -26.38 -25.07
CA ASP A 252 -3.77 -27.58 -25.86
C ASP A 252 -5.05 -28.12 -26.52
N PRO A 253 -5.07 -28.39 -27.83
CA PRO A 253 -6.22 -28.99 -28.50
C PRO A 253 -6.69 -30.33 -27.93
N ASN A 254 -5.85 -31.06 -27.19
CA ASN A 254 -6.17 -32.32 -26.54
C ASN A 254 -6.64 -32.14 -25.08
N ASP A 255 -6.63 -30.92 -24.54
CA ASP A 255 -7.10 -30.64 -23.19
C ASP A 255 -8.63 -30.85 -23.12
N PRO A 256 -9.13 -31.81 -22.32
CA PRO A 256 -10.56 -32.12 -22.24
C PRO A 256 -11.37 -31.11 -21.40
N PHE A 257 -10.71 -30.14 -20.75
CA PHE A 257 -11.31 -29.15 -19.85
C PHE A 257 -11.33 -27.77 -20.46
N ASN A 258 -10.39 -27.45 -21.35
CA ASN A 258 -10.20 -26.13 -21.90
C ASN A 258 -10.36 -26.14 -23.42
N THR A 259 -11.38 -25.43 -23.92
CA THR A 259 -11.66 -25.25 -25.34
C THR A 259 -11.11 -23.98 -25.94
N GLY A 260 -10.27 -23.23 -25.17
CA GLY A 260 -9.76 -21.92 -25.55
C GLY A 260 -10.74 -20.77 -25.28
N SER A 261 -11.97 -21.06 -24.91
CA SER A 261 -12.96 -20.03 -24.54
C SER A 261 -13.81 -20.45 -23.34
N ARG A 262 -14.01 -19.52 -22.43
CA ARG A 262 -14.85 -19.72 -21.23
C ARG A 262 -15.76 -18.51 -21.02
N TYR A 263 -17.04 -18.76 -20.69
CA TYR A 263 -18.02 -17.71 -20.43
C TYR A 263 -18.60 -17.89 -19.03
N THR A 264 -18.43 -16.90 -18.17
CA THR A 264 -18.86 -16.97 -16.77
C THR A 264 -19.79 -15.79 -16.44
N PRO A 265 -21.11 -16.01 -16.41
CA PRO A 265 -22.05 -15.04 -15.86
C PRO A 265 -22.06 -15.15 -14.34
N ALA A 266 -22.21 -14.01 -13.63
CA ALA A 266 -22.42 -13.99 -12.19
C ALA A 266 -23.41 -12.91 -11.78
N LEU A 267 -24.03 -13.14 -10.62
CA LEU A 267 -24.93 -12.21 -9.95
C LEU A 267 -24.43 -12.00 -8.53
N GLY A 268 -24.48 -10.78 -8.06
CA GLY A 268 -24.13 -10.45 -6.69
C GLY A 268 -24.82 -9.17 -6.22
N ALA A 269 -24.59 -8.83 -4.97
CA ALA A 269 -25.12 -7.60 -4.39
C ALA A 269 -24.23 -7.09 -3.27
N ASP A 270 -24.11 -5.77 -3.19
CA ASP A 270 -23.52 -5.04 -2.07
C ASP A 270 -24.62 -4.34 -1.26
N LEU A 271 -24.43 -4.33 0.05
CA LEU A 271 -25.31 -3.68 1.03
C LEU A 271 -24.50 -2.71 1.85
N LYS A 272 -25.00 -1.48 2.01
CA LYS A 272 -24.48 -0.50 2.98
C LYS A 272 -25.64 -0.02 3.84
N MET A 273 -25.52 -0.16 5.16
CA MET A 273 -26.59 0.16 6.09
C MET A 273 -26.03 0.84 7.35
N GLY A 274 -26.69 1.91 7.79
CA GLY A 274 -26.46 2.49 9.10
C GLY A 274 -27.08 1.61 10.21
N ILE A 275 -26.31 1.29 11.23
CA ILE A 275 -26.79 0.61 12.43
C ILE A 275 -26.75 1.59 13.60
N GLY A 276 -27.93 2.04 14.06
CA GLY A 276 -27.98 3.17 14.99
C GLY A 276 -27.40 4.43 14.33
N ASN A 277 -26.81 5.30 15.15
CA ASN A 277 -26.32 6.61 14.68
C ASN A 277 -24.86 6.57 14.23
N ASN A 278 -24.09 5.56 14.67
CA ASN A 278 -22.63 5.63 14.67
C ASN A 278 -21.95 4.47 13.98
N LEU A 279 -22.67 3.42 13.57
CA LEU A 279 -22.10 2.25 12.93
C LEU A 279 -22.56 2.14 11.46
N THR A 280 -21.67 1.63 10.64
CA THR A 280 -21.95 1.27 9.24
C THR A 280 -21.67 -0.21 9.03
N LEU A 281 -22.65 -0.93 8.54
CA LEU A 281 -22.52 -2.29 8.05
C LEU A 281 -22.39 -2.23 6.52
N ASN A 282 -21.30 -2.77 5.99
CA ASN A 282 -21.15 -3.11 4.59
C ASN A 282 -21.16 -4.63 4.47
N ALA A 283 -21.93 -5.18 3.56
CA ALA A 283 -21.94 -6.60 3.27
C ALA A 283 -21.95 -6.83 1.77
N THR A 284 -21.39 -7.97 1.35
CA THR A 284 -21.36 -8.38 -0.05
C THR A 284 -21.67 -9.87 -0.17
N ILE A 285 -22.41 -10.24 -1.19
CA ILE A 285 -22.73 -11.61 -1.53
C ILE A 285 -22.23 -11.86 -2.94
N ASN A 286 -21.44 -12.94 -3.11
CA ASN A 286 -20.83 -13.33 -4.38
C ASN A 286 -20.09 -12.16 -5.06
N PRO A 287 -19.11 -11.51 -4.38
CA PRO A 287 -18.44 -10.34 -4.92
C PRO A 287 -17.66 -10.64 -6.19
N ASP A 288 -17.75 -9.74 -7.17
CA ASP A 288 -16.97 -9.75 -8.40
C ASP A 288 -16.07 -8.49 -8.45
N PHE A 289 -14.77 -8.71 -8.59
CA PHE A 289 -13.74 -7.68 -8.62
C PHE A 289 -13.08 -7.53 -10.00
N GLY A 290 -13.72 -7.98 -11.08
CA GLY A 290 -13.20 -7.93 -12.44
C GLY A 290 -12.86 -6.53 -12.97
N GLN A 291 -13.36 -5.46 -12.32
CA GLN A 291 -13.06 -4.07 -12.64
C GLN A 291 -11.74 -3.55 -12.01
N VAL A 292 -11.10 -4.34 -11.15
CA VAL A 292 -9.86 -3.93 -10.48
C VAL A 292 -8.67 -4.03 -11.43
N GLU A 293 -7.74 -3.09 -11.33
CA GLU A 293 -6.50 -3.10 -12.10
C GLU A 293 -5.69 -4.38 -11.82
N ILE A 294 -5.10 -4.93 -12.87
CA ILE A 294 -4.24 -6.11 -12.79
C ILE A 294 -2.94 -5.79 -12.04
N ASP A 295 -2.48 -6.73 -11.22
CA ASP A 295 -1.19 -6.60 -10.55
C ASP A 295 -0.03 -6.55 -11.57
N PRO A 296 1.00 -5.73 -11.34
CA PRO A 296 2.15 -5.64 -12.23
C PRO A 296 2.92 -6.97 -12.30
N ALA A 297 3.56 -7.24 -13.43
CA ALA A 297 4.49 -8.34 -13.55
C ALA A 297 5.76 -8.03 -12.76
N VAL A 298 6.21 -8.98 -11.94
CA VAL A 298 7.47 -8.91 -11.20
C VAL A 298 8.22 -10.23 -11.33
N ILE A 299 9.56 -10.18 -11.32
CA ILE A 299 10.41 -11.35 -11.18
C ILE A 299 10.90 -11.40 -9.76
N ASN A 300 10.53 -12.44 -9.05
CA ASN A 300 10.94 -12.67 -7.68
C ASN A 300 11.89 -13.87 -7.61
N LEU A 301 13.19 -13.61 -7.52
CA LEU A 301 14.24 -14.62 -7.30
C LEU A 301 14.55 -14.82 -5.82
N SER A 302 13.92 -14.04 -4.93
CA SER A 302 14.07 -14.18 -3.49
C SER A 302 13.32 -15.40 -2.97
N ASP A 303 13.53 -15.71 -1.70
CA ASP A 303 12.80 -16.76 -0.98
C ASP A 303 11.62 -16.23 -0.16
N VAL A 304 11.20 -14.98 -0.39
CA VAL A 304 10.04 -14.35 0.27
C VAL A 304 8.92 -14.05 -0.72
N GLU A 305 7.68 -14.12 -0.23
CA GLU A 305 6.48 -13.80 -1.00
C GLU A 305 6.44 -12.30 -1.36
N THR A 306 5.97 -11.99 -2.58
CA THR A 306 5.74 -10.61 -3.01
C THR A 306 4.47 -10.05 -2.36
N TYR A 307 4.57 -8.85 -1.78
CA TYR A 307 3.43 -8.13 -1.23
C TYR A 307 2.77 -7.26 -2.30
N TYR A 308 1.45 -7.36 -2.43
CA TYR A 308 0.64 -6.50 -3.30
C TYR A 308 -0.39 -5.72 -2.49
N ASN A 309 -0.60 -4.47 -2.84
CA ASN A 309 -1.64 -3.66 -2.20
C ASN A 309 -3.04 -4.21 -2.50
N GLU A 310 -3.97 -4.02 -1.57
CA GLU A 310 -5.38 -4.34 -1.79
C GLU A 310 -6.04 -3.28 -2.67
N ASN A 311 -6.70 -3.69 -3.73
CA ASN A 311 -7.40 -2.81 -4.68
C ASN A 311 -8.92 -3.11 -4.76
N ARG A 312 -9.41 -4.15 -4.06
CA ARG A 312 -10.83 -4.52 -4.07
C ARG A 312 -11.66 -3.60 -3.18
N PRO A 313 -12.67 -2.88 -3.70
CA PRO A 313 -13.38 -1.80 -2.99
C PRO A 313 -13.98 -2.22 -1.65
N PHE A 314 -14.55 -3.42 -1.54
CA PHE A 314 -15.10 -3.92 -0.28
C PHE A 314 -14.06 -3.98 0.84
N PHE A 315 -12.81 -4.32 0.54
CA PHE A 315 -11.73 -4.45 1.54
C PHE A 315 -10.97 -3.14 1.77
N THR A 316 -10.88 -2.25 0.78
CA THR A 316 -10.19 -0.96 0.93
C THR A 316 -11.04 0.04 1.69
N GLN A 317 -12.33 0.17 1.35
CA GLN A 317 -13.22 1.16 1.95
C GLN A 317 -13.31 1.01 3.48
N GLY A 318 -12.93 2.06 4.23
CA GLY A 318 -12.94 2.06 5.69
C GLY A 318 -11.96 1.08 6.34
N SER A 319 -10.88 0.72 5.63
CA SER A 319 -9.83 -0.17 6.15
C SER A 319 -8.94 0.49 7.21
N ALA A 320 -8.95 1.81 7.33
CA ALA A 320 -8.14 2.57 8.27
C ALA A 320 -8.26 2.07 9.72
N VAL A 321 -9.45 1.62 10.14
CA VAL A 321 -9.67 1.05 11.48
C VAL A 321 -8.78 -0.17 11.74
N PHE A 322 -8.58 -1.03 10.74
CA PHE A 322 -7.77 -2.25 10.86
C PHE A 322 -6.29 -1.97 10.64
N ASN A 323 -5.97 -1.09 9.68
CA ASN A 323 -4.59 -0.75 9.31
C ASN A 323 -3.91 0.17 10.33
N SER A 324 -4.67 0.83 11.21
CA SER A 324 -4.14 1.67 12.29
C SER A 324 -3.54 0.88 13.45
N PHE A 325 -3.60 -0.45 13.47
CA PHE A 325 -2.98 -1.26 14.53
C PHE A 325 -1.47 -1.00 14.60
N ALA A 326 -0.97 -0.79 15.83
CA ALA A 326 0.42 -0.43 16.13
C ALA A 326 0.89 0.93 15.58
N ASN A 327 0.01 1.69 14.94
CA ASN A 327 0.27 3.02 14.43
C ASN A 327 -0.73 4.01 15.06
N GLY A 328 -0.26 5.17 15.47
CA GLY A 328 -1.11 6.22 16.03
C GLY A 328 -0.39 7.09 17.05
N GLY A 329 -0.99 8.22 17.36
CA GLY A 329 -0.46 9.21 18.28
C GLY A 329 0.69 10.05 17.75
N ALA A 330 1.51 9.52 16.86
CA ALA A 330 2.58 10.25 16.18
C ALA A 330 2.25 10.51 14.71
N ARG A 331 2.86 11.55 14.14
CA ARG A 331 2.67 11.98 12.76
C ARG A 331 3.36 11.04 11.76
N SER A 332 4.52 10.53 12.12
CA SER A 332 5.33 9.65 11.26
C SER A 332 6.14 8.68 12.10
N PHE A 333 6.50 7.55 11.51
CA PHE A 333 7.32 6.51 12.11
C PHE A 333 8.43 6.13 11.13
N PHE A 334 9.67 6.10 11.61
CA PHE A 334 10.81 5.58 10.87
C PHE A 334 11.19 4.20 11.41
N SER A 335 11.56 3.31 10.50
CA SER A 335 11.99 1.98 10.83
C SER A 335 12.82 1.39 9.70
N PHE A 336 13.90 0.71 10.09
CA PHE A 336 14.87 0.13 9.17
C PHE A 336 14.96 -1.37 9.41
N ASN A 337 14.97 -2.15 8.31
CA ASN A 337 15.17 -3.60 8.31
C ASN A 337 14.22 -4.41 9.22
N PHE A 338 13.04 -3.85 9.55
CA PHE A 338 11.98 -4.64 10.16
C PHE A 338 11.15 -5.30 9.05
N PRO A 339 10.85 -6.60 9.13
CA PRO A 339 10.14 -7.31 8.09
C PRO A 339 8.76 -6.71 7.80
N GLN A 340 8.34 -6.75 6.55
CA GLN A 340 6.94 -6.47 6.19
C GLN A 340 6.03 -7.38 7.01
N THR A 341 5.21 -6.78 7.86
CA THR A 341 4.29 -7.49 8.75
C THR A 341 2.95 -6.78 8.77
N SER A 342 1.89 -7.51 8.43
CA SER A 342 0.51 -7.05 8.54
C SER A 342 -0.32 -8.13 9.22
N LEU A 343 -1.10 -7.80 10.24
CA LEU A 343 -1.96 -8.76 10.92
C LEU A 343 -3.24 -9.05 10.17
N PHE A 344 -3.66 -8.13 9.31
CA PHE A 344 -4.77 -8.30 8.39
C PHE A 344 -4.32 -7.92 6.98
N TYR A 345 -4.28 -8.91 6.10
CA TYR A 345 -3.98 -8.78 4.68
C TYR A 345 -5.13 -9.41 3.89
N SER A 346 -6.07 -8.57 3.50
CA SER A 346 -7.35 -8.99 2.91
C SER A 346 -7.23 -9.83 1.65
N ARG A 347 -6.09 -9.76 0.92
CA ARG A 347 -5.81 -10.61 -0.23
C ARG A 347 -5.68 -12.10 0.11
N ARG A 348 -5.58 -12.46 1.40
CA ARG A 348 -5.71 -13.87 1.83
C ARG A 348 -7.12 -14.42 1.62
N ILE A 349 -8.14 -13.56 1.65
CA ILE A 349 -9.53 -13.92 1.40
C ILE A 349 -9.75 -13.96 -0.12
N GLY A 350 -10.01 -15.13 -0.67
CA GLY A 350 -10.18 -15.33 -2.11
C GLY A 350 -8.87 -15.51 -2.89
N ARG A 351 -7.75 -15.84 -2.23
CA ARG A 351 -6.47 -16.16 -2.88
C ARG A 351 -6.58 -17.39 -3.78
N ASN A 352 -5.54 -17.64 -4.58
CA ASN A 352 -5.42 -18.88 -5.35
C ASN A 352 -5.45 -20.08 -4.42
N PRO A 353 -6.05 -21.23 -4.85
CA PRO A 353 -6.03 -22.47 -4.10
C PRO A 353 -4.62 -22.91 -3.69
N GLN A 354 -4.51 -23.54 -2.53
CA GLN A 354 -3.23 -23.96 -1.94
C GLN A 354 -2.92 -25.43 -2.13
N GLY A 355 -3.93 -26.25 -2.47
CA GLY A 355 -3.80 -27.66 -2.79
C GLY A 355 -3.30 -27.88 -4.21
N SER A 356 -3.01 -29.13 -4.53
CA SER A 356 -2.57 -29.59 -5.83
C SER A 356 -3.37 -30.80 -6.30
N VAL A 357 -3.28 -31.10 -7.57
CA VAL A 357 -3.73 -32.37 -8.15
C VAL A 357 -2.56 -33.38 -8.15
N PRO A 358 -2.77 -34.67 -8.46
CA PRO A 358 -1.68 -35.61 -8.59
C PRO A 358 -0.61 -35.15 -9.60
N ASP A 359 0.68 -35.31 -9.24
CA ASP A 359 1.83 -34.83 -10.03
C ASP A 359 1.92 -35.39 -11.45
N ASN A 360 1.30 -36.53 -11.70
CA ASN A 360 1.27 -37.20 -13.01
C ASN A 360 -0.04 -36.99 -13.80
N ALA A 361 -0.78 -35.92 -13.47
CA ALA A 361 -1.95 -35.51 -14.25
C ALA A 361 -1.52 -35.02 -15.64
N ASP A 362 -2.19 -35.55 -16.70
CA ASP A 362 -1.93 -35.17 -18.10
C ASP A 362 -2.46 -33.74 -18.39
N TYR A 363 -3.64 -33.43 -17.86
CA TYR A 363 -4.33 -32.11 -17.99
C TYR A 363 -5.00 -31.74 -16.69
N VAL A 364 -5.05 -30.42 -16.42
CA VAL A 364 -5.57 -29.84 -15.16
C VAL A 364 -6.36 -28.56 -15.45
N ASP A 365 -7.59 -28.47 -14.92
CA ASP A 365 -8.35 -27.21 -14.81
C ASP A 365 -8.35 -26.75 -13.34
N MET A 366 -7.40 -25.90 -13.00
CA MET A 366 -7.21 -25.34 -11.68
C MET A 366 -7.93 -24.00 -11.56
N PRO A 367 -8.76 -23.77 -10.52
CA PRO A 367 -9.34 -22.45 -10.25
C PRO A 367 -8.24 -21.39 -10.03
N THR A 368 -8.39 -20.24 -10.66
CA THR A 368 -7.43 -19.11 -10.55
C THR A 368 -7.66 -18.24 -9.31
N GLY A 369 -8.61 -18.60 -8.46
CA GLY A 369 -8.93 -17.94 -7.20
C GLY A 369 -10.05 -18.65 -6.48
N THR A 370 -10.17 -18.39 -5.19
CA THR A 370 -11.21 -18.99 -4.34
C THR A 370 -12.42 -18.07 -4.28
N HIS A 371 -13.62 -18.59 -4.56
CA HIS A 371 -14.86 -17.79 -4.53
C HIS A 371 -15.20 -17.34 -3.11
N ILE A 372 -15.45 -16.06 -2.94
CA ILE A 372 -15.99 -15.50 -1.72
C ILE A 372 -17.51 -15.64 -1.75
N LEU A 373 -18.07 -16.50 -0.92
CA LEU A 373 -19.53 -16.68 -0.83
C LEU A 373 -20.21 -15.41 -0.31
N GLY A 374 -19.58 -14.79 0.69
CA GLY A 374 -20.04 -13.53 1.24
C GLY A 374 -19.06 -12.97 2.25
N ALA A 375 -19.15 -11.67 2.46
CA ALA A 375 -18.40 -10.98 3.50
C ALA A 375 -19.23 -9.85 4.10
N ALA A 376 -18.99 -9.54 5.38
CA ALA A 376 -19.62 -8.44 6.08
C ALA A 376 -18.56 -7.68 6.87
N LYS A 377 -18.67 -6.35 6.89
CA LYS A 377 -17.79 -5.43 7.60
C LYS A 377 -18.59 -4.41 8.36
N LEU A 378 -18.39 -4.35 9.67
CA LEU A 378 -18.99 -3.38 10.59
C LEU A 378 -17.89 -2.42 11.05
N THR A 379 -18.11 -1.11 10.89
CA THR A 379 -17.16 -0.08 11.35
C THR A 379 -17.90 1.10 11.94
N GLY A 380 -17.24 1.83 12.85
CA GLY A 380 -17.76 3.07 13.40
C GLY A 380 -17.37 3.29 14.85
N LYS A 381 -18.15 4.13 15.54
CA LYS A 381 -17.91 4.50 16.94
C LYS A 381 -19.03 4.05 17.86
N VAL A 382 -18.69 3.62 19.06
CA VAL A 382 -19.63 3.34 20.13
C VAL A 382 -19.21 4.08 21.39
N LEU A 383 -20.17 4.49 22.23
CA LEU A 383 -19.92 5.17 23.51
C LEU A 383 -18.95 6.37 23.36
N ASP A 384 -19.07 7.11 22.26
CA ASP A 384 -18.30 8.31 21.87
C ASP A 384 -16.79 8.14 21.69
N ASP A 385 -16.11 7.29 22.47
CA ASP A 385 -14.65 7.15 22.52
C ASP A 385 -14.10 5.85 21.94
N TRP A 386 -14.98 4.90 21.58
CA TRP A 386 -14.57 3.59 21.10
C TRP A 386 -14.72 3.47 19.59
N ASN A 387 -13.61 3.35 18.89
CA ASN A 387 -13.60 2.95 17.50
C ASN A 387 -13.67 1.42 17.42
N ILE A 388 -14.60 0.91 16.62
CA ILE A 388 -14.74 -0.54 16.41
C ILE A 388 -14.72 -0.89 14.94
N GLY A 389 -14.18 -2.07 14.65
CA GLY A 389 -14.21 -2.69 13.34
C GLY A 389 -14.34 -4.21 13.48
N ALA A 390 -15.17 -4.81 12.64
CA ALA A 390 -15.25 -6.26 12.52
C ALA A 390 -15.43 -6.66 11.06
N ILE A 391 -14.73 -7.71 10.63
CA ILE A 391 -14.90 -8.33 9.31
C ILE A 391 -15.17 -9.81 9.52
N SER A 392 -16.13 -10.35 8.79
CA SER A 392 -16.39 -11.76 8.66
C SER A 392 -16.53 -12.12 7.20
N ALA A 393 -15.84 -13.19 6.75
CA ALA A 393 -15.93 -13.65 5.38
C ALA A 393 -15.91 -15.18 5.32
N VAL A 394 -16.55 -15.74 4.30
CA VAL A 394 -16.57 -17.16 4.02
C VAL A 394 -16.22 -17.38 2.55
N THR A 395 -15.25 -18.25 2.30
CA THR A 395 -14.88 -18.68 0.95
C THR A 395 -15.37 -20.10 0.70
N LYS A 396 -15.70 -20.36 -0.57
CA LYS A 396 -16.19 -21.63 -1.05
C LYS A 396 -15.05 -22.67 -1.01
N ARG A 397 -15.44 -23.92 -0.86
CA ARG A 397 -14.60 -25.08 -1.16
C ARG A 397 -14.36 -25.15 -2.66
N GLU A 398 -13.10 -25.24 -3.10
CA GLU A 398 -12.78 -25.32 -4.52
C GLU A 398 -12.18 -26.67 -4.89
N TYR A 399 -12.50 -27.08 -6.11
CA TYR A 399 -12.03 -28.33 -6.70
C TYR A 399 -11.31 -28.04 -8.01
N ALA A 400 -10.30 -28.81 -8.31
CA ALA A 400 -9.64 -28.84 -9.61
C ALA A 400 -10.03 -30.15 -10.32
N ASP A 401 -10.40 -30.01 -11.56
CA ASP A 401 -10.59 -31.16 -12.46
C ASP A 401 -9.24 -31.58 -13.07
N TYR A 402 -8.97 -32.85 -13.14
CA TYR A 402 -7.76 -33.36 -13.79
C TYR A 402 -8.03 -34.62 -14.63
N GLN A 403 -7.18 -34.88 -15.61
CA GLN A 403 -7.14 -36.12 -16.34
C GLN A 403 -5.80 -36.82 -16.12
N MET A 404 -5.83 -38.11 -15.84
CA MET A 404 -4.66 -38.95 -15.64
C MET A 404 -4.88 -40.29 -16.33
N ASN A 405 -3.98 -40.66 -17.24
CA ASN A 405 -4.09 -41.87 -18.04
C ASN A 405 -5.46 -42.01 -18.75
N GLY A 406 -6.01 -40.92 -19.26
CA GLY A 406 -7.31 -40.86 -19.92
C GLY A 406 -8.54 -40.94 -19.02
N LEU A 407 -8.37 -41.02 -17.68
CA LEU A 407 -9.44 -41.00 -16.69
C LEU A 407 -9.56 -39.63 -16.08
N LYS A 408 -10.78 -39.09 -15.99
CA LYS A 408 -11.08 -37.85 -15.32
C LYS A 408 -11.21 -38.06 -13.82
N GLY A 409 -10.66 -37.13 -13.03
CA GLY A 409 -10.74 -37.04 -11.58
C GLY A 409 -10.97 -35.64 -11.13
N GLU A 410 -11.28 -35.45 -9.85
CA GLU A 410 -11.47 -34.20 -9.18
C GLU A 410 -10.70 -34.24 -7.85
N SER A 411 -10.01 -33.15 -7.53
CA SER A 411 -9.31 -32.99 -6.24
C SER A 411 -9.79 -31.73 -5.53
N GLU A 412 -10.04 -31.79 -4.22
CA GLU A 412 -10.24 -30.59 -3.41
C GLU A 412 -8.91 -29.84 -3.34
N VAL A 413 -8.90 -28.57 -3.75
CA VAL A 413 -7.69 -27.74 -3.79
C VAL A 413 -7.74 -26.55 -2.83
N GLU A 414 -8.92 -26.19 -2.33
CA GLU A 414 -9.07 -25.23 -1.22
C GLU A 414 -10.25 -25.65 -0.34
N PRO A 415 -10.09 -25.71 1.00
CA PRO A 415 -11.17 -26.06 1.90
C PRO A 415 -12.15 -24.88 2.07
N LEU A 416 -13.39 -25.18 2.51
CA LEU A 416 -14.30 -24.13 2.97
C LEU A 416 -13.65 -23.41 4.14
N THR A 417 -13.48 -22.09 4.01
CA THR A 417 -12.73 -21.32 4.99
C THR A 417 -13.54 -20.14 5.54
N TYR A 418 -13.55 -20.02 6.85
CA TYR A 418 -14.07 -18.88 7.57
C TYR A 418 -12.93 -17.97 8.01
N TYR A 419 -13.12 -16.65 7.82
CA TYR A 419 -12.21 -15.58 8.23
C TYR A 419 -12.94 -14.60 9.14
N GLY A 420 -12.27 -14.21 10.23
CA GLY A 420 -12.77 -13.20 11.16
C GLY A 420 -11.69 -12.21 11.55
N VAL A 421 -12.05 -10.94 11.63
CA VAL A 421 -11.21 -9.87 12.16
C VAL A 421 -12.05 -9.04 13.12
N ALA A 422 -11.50 -8.66 14.25
CA ALA A 422 -12.12 -7.74 15.19
C ALA A 422 -11.08 -6.72 15.67
N ARG A 423 -11.44 -5.46 15.67
CA ARG A 423 -10.64 -4.32 16.13
C ARG A 423 -11.45 -3.47 17.08
N VAL A 424 -10.87 -3.12 18.19
CA VAL A 424 -11.46 -2.20 19.16
C VAL A 424 -10.36 -1.26 19.63
N GLN A 425 -10.63 0.04 19.66
CA GLN A 425 -9.67 1.05 20.12
C GLN A 425 -10.40 2.11 20.92
N LYS A 426 -9.88 2.45 22.09
CA LYS A 426 -10.34 3.57 22.90
C LYS A 426 -9.31 4.67 22.91
N GLU A 427 -9.74 5.86 22.53
CA GLU A 427 -8.94 7.08 22.66
C GLU A 427 -9.33 7.82 23.96
N MET A 428 -8.38 8.49 24.60
CA MET A 428 -8.53 9.14 25.89
C MET A 428 -7.77 10.46 25.92
N ASN A 429 -8.18 11.35 26.81
CA ASN A 429 -7.48 12.62 27.06
C ASN A 429 -7.26 13.47 25.79
N ASN A 430 -8.31 13.62 24.98
CA ASN A 430 -8.30 14.32 23.69
C ASN A 430 -7.24 13.74 22.72
N GLY A 431 -7.23 12.40 22.60
CA GLY A 431 -6.35 11.65 21.69
C GLY A 431 -4.88 11.65 22.09
N ARG A 432 -4.52 12.12 23.29
CA ARG A 432 -3.14 12.01 23.79
C ARG A 432 -2.75 10.60 24.17
N GLN A 433 -3.74 9.75 24.42
CA GLN A 433 -3.55 8.35 24.79
C GLN A 433 -4.56 7.49 24.04
N ALA A 434 -4.17 6.26 23.74
CA ALA A 434 -5.10 5.23 23.29
C ALA A 434 -4.64 3.85 23.71
N ILE A 435 -5.61 2.96 23.80
CA ILE A 435 -5.42 1.52 23.94
C ILE A 435 -6.31 0.81 22.93
N GLY A 436 -5.79 -0.20 22.29
CA GLY A 436 -6.51 -0.96 21.28
C GLY A 436 -6.25 -2.45 21.36
N PHE A 437 -7.17 -3.22 20.78
CA PHE A 437 -7.10 -4.67 20.66
C PHE A 437 -7.46 -5.07 19.25
N LEU A 438 -6.72 -6.01 18.69
CA LEU A 438 -7.02 -6.64 17.41
C LEU A 438 -6.99 -8.15 17.57
N ALA A 439 -7.97 -8.82 16.96
CA ALA A 439 -8.01 -10.27 16.86
C ALA A 439 -8.25 -10.67 15.42
N THR A 440 -7.54 -11.69 14.94
CA THR A 440 -7.85 -12.36 13.68
C THR A 440 -8.03 -13.83 13.90
N PHE A 441 -8.88 -14.46 13.12
CA PHE A 441 -9.19 -15.86 13.21
C PHE A 441 -9.43 -16.45 11.82
N THR A 442 -8.88 -17.65 11.58
CA THR A 442 -9.12 -18.46 10.37
C THR A 442 -9.43 -19.89 10.79
N ALA A 443 -10.48 -20.48 10.20
CA ALA A 443 -10.83 -21.88 10.41
C ALA A 443 -11.20 -22.55 9.08
N ARG A 444 -10.77 -23.79 8.90
CA ARG A 444 -10.94 -24.55 7.67
C ARG A 444 -11.70 -25.85 7.92
N ASP A 445 -12.62 -26.16 7.01
CA ASP A 445 -13.37 -27.42 6.97
C ASP A 445 -12.98 -28.21 5.72
N TYR A 446 -12.45 -29.40 5.91
CA TYR A 446 -11.86 -30.26 4.88
C TYR A 446 -12.79 -31.41 4.51
N ASN A 447 -12.98 -31.68 3.22
CA ASN A 447 -13.46 -32.95 2.72
C ASN A 447 -12.30 -33.93 2.48
N ASP A 448 -11.18 -33.40 1.93
CA ASP A 448 -9.95 -34.16 1.76
C ASP A 448 -8.94 -33.79 2.87
N LEU A 449 -8.66 -34.74 3.75
CA LEU A 449 -7.72 -34.53 4.85
C LEU A 449 -6.25 -34.36 4.38
N SER A 450 -5.93 -34.69 3.13
CA SER A 450 -4.60 -34.46 2.56
C SER A 450 -4.27 -32.95 2.53
N LEU A 451 -5.27 -32.10 2.30
CA LEU A 451 -5.11 -30.64 2.34
C LEU A 451 -4.68 -30.11 3.72
N ALA A 452 -4.97 -30.82 4.79
CA ALA A 452 -4.51 -30.45 6.11
C ALA A 452 -2.98 -30.55 6.28
N ASN A 453 -2.28 -31.21 5.34
CA ASN A 453 -0.82 -31.25 5.33
C ASN A 453 -0.18 -30.03 4.64
N VAL A 454 -0.95 -29.26 3.86
CA VAL A 454 -0.46 -28.07 3.15
C VAL A 454 -1.09 -26.78 3.68
N THR A 455 -2.20 -26.86 4.41
CA THR A 455 -2.90 -25.71 5.00
C THR A 455 -3.04 -25.84 6.52
N ASN A 456 -3.17 -24.72 7.23
CA ASN A 456 -3.36 -24.73 8.68
C ASN A 456 -4.85 -24.97 9.02
N LYS A 457 -5.14 -25.80 10.01
CA LYS A 457 -6.52 -26.08 10.42
C LYS A 457 -7.19 -24.85 11.01
N ASN A 458 -6.54 -24.25 12.00
CA ASN A 458 -6.99 -23.03 12.65
C ASN A 458 -5.80 -22.11 12.89
N SER A 459 -6.03 -20.80 12.80
CA SER A 459 -5.04 -19.79 13.15
C SER A 459 -5.71 -18.64 13.86
N SER A 460 -5.07 -18.11 14.89
CA SER A 460 -5.56 -16.96 15.65
C SER A 460 -4.42 -16.01 16.00
N ILE A 461 -4.72 -14.72 15.96
CA ILE A 461 -3.84 -13.63 16.39
C ILE A 461 -4.57 -12.81 17.42
N LEU A 462 -3.88 -12.44 18.49
CA LEU A 462 -4.34 -11.49 19.48
C LEU A 462 -3.29 -10.39 19.63
N GLY A 463 -3.68 -9.15 19.39
CA GLY A 463 -2.81 -7.99 19.50
C GLY A 463 -3.37 -6.95 20.45
N ILE A 464 -2.48 -6.32 21.21
CA ILE A 464 -2.75 -5.10 21.97
C ILE A 464 -1.81 -4.01 21.47
N ASP A 465 -2.34 -2.80 21.30
CA ASP A 465 -1.57 -1.64 20.90
C ASP A 465 -2.02 -0.38 21.61
N GLY A 466 -1.26 0.68 21.43
CA GLY A 466 -1.64 1.98 21.96
C GLY A 466 -0.50 2.99 21.90
N TRP A 467 -0.85 4.22 22.31
CA TRP A 467 0.11 5.31 22.42
C TRP A 467 -0.13 6.19 23.63
N THR A 468 0.89 6.92 24.02
CA THR A 468 0.78 7.99 25.01
C THR A 468 1.71 9.15 24.65
N SER A 469 1.15 10.34 24.65
CA SER A 469 1.96 11.57 24.62
C SER A 469 2.53 11.83 26.01
N LEU A 470 3.84 12.05 26.08
CA LEU A 470 4.56 12.28 27.34
C LEU A 470 4.35 13.70 27.88
N ASP A 471 3.87 14.60 27.04
CA ASP A 471 3.59 16.00 27.38
C ASP A 471 2.26 16.46 26.77
N THR A 472 1.73 17.58 27.30
CA THR A 472 0.43 18.13 26.87
C THR A 472 0.46 18.73 25.47
N SER A 473 1.63 19.10 24.97
CA SER A 473 1.83 19.68 23.64
C SER A 473 2.09 18.61 22.57
N LYS A 474 1.98 17.33 22.92
CA LYS A 474 2.19 16.18 22.05
C LYS A 474 3.58 16.19 21.37
N THR A 475 4.60 16.74 22.03
CA THR A 475 5.96 16.82 21.48
C THR A 475 6.60 15.46 21.41
N TRP A 476 6.47 14.66 22.48
CA TRP A 476 7.01 13.34 22.60
C TRP A 476 5.88 12.31 22.71
N VAL A 477 5.95 11.30 21.86
CA VAL A 477 4.95 10.22 21.81
C VAL A 477 5.66 8.88 21.92
N VAL A 478 5.12 8.01 22.77
CA VAL A 478 5.45 6.58 22.80
C VAL A 478 4.30 5.82 22.17
N THR A 479 4.59 4.99 21.18
CA THR A 479 3.62 4.10 20.51
C THR A 479 4.15 2.68 20.54
N GLY A 480 3.29 1.67 20.72
CA GLY A 480 3.76 0.31 20.72
C GLY A 480 2.64 -0.73 20.62
N CYS A 481 3.07 -1.98 20.37
CA CYS A 481 2.19 -3.13 20.35
C CYS A 481 2.87 -4.39 20.90
N ALA A 482 2.03 -5.34 21.32
CA ALA A 482 2.41 -6.71 21.60
C ALA A 482 1.38 -7.66 20.96
N ILE A 483 1.85 -8.73 20.35
CA ILE A 483 1.05 -9.62 19.50
C ILE A 483 1.39 -11.07 19.86
N LEU A 484 0.36 -11.88 20.03
CA LEU A 484 0.43 -13.33 20.19
C LEU A 484 -0.16 -13.99 18.95
N SER A 485 0.53 -14.95 18.36
CA SER A 485 0.01 -15.83 17.32
C SER A 485 -0.05 -17.27 17.83
N ASP A 486 -1.10 -17.98 17.44
CA ASP A 486 -1.25 -19.43 17.70
C ASP A 486 -1.95 -20.09 16.53
N LEU A 487 -1.41 -21.19 16.05
CA LEU A 487 -2.01 -22.01 15.00
C LEU A 487 -1.92 -23.48 15.30
N ASN A 488 -2.91 -24.22 14.79
CA ASN A 488 -2.98 -25.68 14.86
C ASN A 488 -2.98 -26.27 13.46
N ALA A 489 -2.16 -27.29 13.25
CA ALA A 489 -2.04 -27.98 11.98
C ALA A 489 -1.58 -29.44 12.19
N THR A 490 -1.49 -30.23 11.14
CA THR A 490 -0.87 -31.56 11.19
C THR A 490 0.64 -31.44 11.45
N ASN A 491 1.24 -32.51 11.96
CA ASN A 491 2.68 -32.56 12.16
C ASN A 491 3.46 -32.23 10.87
N GLN A 492 3.03 -32.79 9.72
CA GLN A 492 3.68 -32.50 8.44
C GLN A 492 3.63 -31.01 8.11
N ARG A 493 2.47 -30.39 8.19
CA ARG A 493 2.32 -28.96 7.95
C ARG A 493 3.19 -28.11 8.89
N LEU A 494 3.32 -28.52 10.15
CA LEU A 494 4.17 -27.82 11.11
C LEU A 494 5.65 -28.00 10.86
N ILE A 495 6.09 -29.15 10.32
CA ILE A 495 7.45 -29.34 9.82
C ILE A 495 7.71 -28.34 8.68
N ASP A 496 6.84 -28.29 7.66
CA ASP A 496 6.99 -27.40 6.51
C ASP A 496 7.03 -25.91 6.95
N LEU A 497 6.20 -25.53 7.93
CA LEU A 497 6.24 -24.19 8.51
C LEU A 497 7.55 -23.89 9.26
N GLN A 498 8.11 -24.84 9.96
CA GLN A 498 9.38 -24.69 10.65
C GLN A 498 10.57 -24.59 9.65
N GLU A 499 10.49 -25.25 8.53
CA GLU A 499 11.53 -25.31 7.51
C GLU A 499 11.41 -24.21 6.44
N ASN A 500 10.29 -23.48 6.41
CA ASN A 500 10.05 -22.48 5.39
C ASN A 500 11.00 -21.26 5.49
N SER A 501 10.94 -20.42 4.45
CA SER A 501 11.79 -19.24 4.30
C SER A 501 11.62 -18.19 5.40
N GLN A 502 10.49 -18.16 6.11
CA GLN A 502 10.29 -17.20 7.19
C GLN A 502 11.20 -17.46 8.41
N ARG A 503 11.66 -18.69 8.65
CA ARG A 503 12.36 -19.04 9.91
C ARG A 503 13.53 -20.02 9.83
N TYR A 504 13.53 -20.99 8.91
CA TYR A 504 14.61 -21.96 8.70
C TYR A 504 15.13 -22.68 9.96
N TYR A 505 14.27 -23.39 10.70
CA TYR A 505 14.65 -24.14 11.90
C TYR A 505 15.61 -25.31 11.63
N GLN A 506 15.66 -25.80 10.37
CA GLN A 506 16.59 -26.85 9.93
C GLN A 506 18.05 -26.41 9.84
N ARG A 507 18.38 -25.14 10.06
CA ARG A 507 19.76 -24.66 10.03
C ARG A 507 20.64 -25.50 10.95
N PRO A 508 21.73 -26.12 10.44
CA PRO A 508 22.56 -27.05 11.24
C PRO A 508 23.37 -26.36 12.34
N ASP A 509 23.56 -25.05 12.25
CA ASP A 509 24.30 -24.23 13.22
C ASP A 509 23.38 -23.34 14.08
N ALA A 510 22.07 -23.55 14.04
CA ALA A 510 21.11 -22.93 14.96
C ALA A 510 21.37 -23.43 16.39
N LYS A 511 21.21 -22.54 17.38
CA LYS A 511 21.44 -22.86 18.80
C LYS A 511 20.13 -23.04 19.58
N SER A 512 19.14 -22.21 19.27
CA SER A 512 17.93 -22.06 20.10
C SER A 512 16.72 -22.79 19.54
N PHE A 513 16.63 -22.97 18.22
CA PHE A 513 15.46 -23.49 17.53
C PHE A 513 15.84 -24.58 16.54
N HIS A 514 15.12 -25.70 16.65
CA HIS A 514 15.29 -26.86 15.77
C HIS A 514 13.92 -27.39 15.34
N VAL A 515 13.87 -28.11 14.25
CA VAL A 515 12.67 -28.76 13.75
C VAL A 515 12.18 -29.78 14.78
N ASP A 516 10.94 -29.63 15.22
CA ASP A 516 10.26 -30.55 16.13
C ASP A 516 9.10 -31.22 15.37
N SER A 517 9.29 -32.50 15.02
CA SER A 517 8.35 -33.29 14.24
C SER A 517 7.11 -33.74 15.01
N ASN A 518 7.08 -33.54 16.33
CA ASN A 518 5.95 -33.93 17.19
C ASN A 518 4.99 -32.78 17.53
N ARG A 519 5.26 -31.60 17.05
CA ARG A 519 4.39 -30.44 17.32
C ARG A 519 3.01 -30.62 16.69
N THR A 520 2.00 -30.07 17.38
CA THR A 520 0.61 -29.95 16.89
C THR A 520 0.13 -28.50 16.85
N SER A 521 0.97 -27.56 17.32
CA SER A 521 0.72 -26.13 17.29
C SER A 521 2.02 -25.34 17.14
N LEU A 522 1.92 -24.13 16.59
CA LEU A 522 3.01 -23.16 16.54
C LEU A 522 2.55 -21.86 17.16
N THR A 523 3.23 -21.45 18.24
CA THR A 523 2.90 -20.24 18.98
C THR A 523 4.09 -19.28 18.96
N GLY A 524 3.82 -17.97 18.79
CA GLY A 524 4.86 -16.97 18.78
C GLY A 524 4.40 -15.60 19.25
N LEU A 525 5.37 -14.75 19.52
CA LEU A 525 5.19 -13.38 19.98
C LEU A 525 5.84 -12.40 19.00
N ALA A 526 5.22 -11.25 18.82
CA ALA A 526 5.85 -10.10 18.16
C ALA A 526 5.52 -8.82 18.93
N GLY A 527 6.37 -7.84 18.80
CA GLY A 527 6.14 -6.54 19.43
C GLY A 527 7.00 -5.46 18.82
N ARG A 528 6.54 -4.22 18.92
CA ARG A 528 7.26 -3.07 18.44
C ARG A 528 6.93 -1.83 19.25
N TYR A 529 7.93 -1.02 19.54
CA TYR A 529 7.80 0.19 20.34
C TYR A 529 8.60 1.31 19.71
N TYR A 530 8.01 2.51 19.68
CA TYR A 530 8.58 3.73 19.16
C TYR A 530 8.61 4.80 20.23
N LEU A 531 9.66 5.62 20.19
CA LEU A 531 9.73 6.93 20.85
C LEU A 531 9.94 7.98 19.77
N VAL A 532 8.98 8.88 19.63
CA VAL A 532 8.96 9.89 18.57
C VAL A 532 8.90 11.28 19.15
N LYS A 533 9.78 12.18 18.68
CA LYS A 533 9.66 13.63 18.86
C LYS A 533 9.13 14.23 17.55
N GLN A 534 8.00 14.90 17.59
CA GLN A 534 7.29 15.37 16.38
C GLN A 534 6.98 16.86 16.35
N LYS A 535 7.26 17.62 17.39
CA LYS A 535 7.01 19.08 17.44
C LYS A 535 8.31 19.87 17.30
N GLY A 536 8.24 20.96 16.52
CA GLY A 536 9.36 21.83 16.21
C GLY A 536 10.13 21.36 14.97
N ASN A 537 11.14 22.12 14.61
CA ASN A 537 11.94 21.85 13.40
C ASN A 537 12.86 20.63 13.54
N SER A 538 13.19 20.18 14.75
CA SER A 538 13.97 18.96 14.94
C SER A 538 13.05 17.80 15.26
N PHE A 539 13.27 16.68 14.62
CA PHE A 539 12.58 15.42 14.90
C PHE A 539 13.55 14.37 15.43
N PHE A 540 13.01 13.41 16.15
CA PHE A 540 13.74 12.22 16.61
C PHE A 540 12.79 11.01 16.55
N ASN A 541 13.33 9.88 16.16
CA ASN A 541 12.63 8.61 16.19
C ASN A 541 13.60 7.52 16.68
N SER A 542 13.11 6.67 17.56
CA SER A 542 13.81 5.45 17.95
C SER A 542 12.80 4.32 18.02
N SER A 543 13.18 3.14 17.53
CA SER A 543 12.34 1.96 17.63
C SER A 543 13.11 0.75 18.18
N ILE A 544 12.36 -0.14 18.82
CA ILE A 544 12.78 -1.51 19.12
C ILE A 544 11.63 -2.44 18.78
N GLY A 545 11.93 -3.50 18.05
CA GLY A 545 10.93 -4.49 17.65
C GLY A 545 11.51 -5.90 17.70
N PHE A 546 10.63 -6.88 17.81
CA PHE A 546 11.01 -8.28 17.74
C PHE A 546 9.89 -9.11 17.14
N ILE A 547 10.25 -10.20 16.47
CA ILE A 547 9.37 -11.24 15.97
C ILE A 547 10.05 -12.57 16.33
N THR A 548 9.45 -13.32 17.25
CA THR A 548 10.01 -14.62 17.66
C THR A 548 9.94 -15.63 16.52
N PRO A 549 10.83 -16.62 16.49
CA PRO A 549 10.83 -17.64 15.42
C PRO A 549 9.50 -18.38 15.23
N GLY A 550 8.73 -18.60 16.30
CA GLY A 550 7.43 -19.26 16.25
C GLY A 550 6.25 -18.38 15.81
N PHE A 551 6.46 -17.09 15.57
CA PHE A 551 5.38 -16.19 15.18
C PHE A 551 4.93 -16.48 13.73
N GLU A 552 3.61 -16.58 13.51
CA GLU A 552 3.00 -16.87 12.21
C GLU A 552 1.68 -16.12 12.06
N CYS A 553 1.47 -15.41 10.96
CA CYS A 553 0.21 -14.69 10.70
C CYS A 553 -0.29 -14.83 9.24
N ASN A 554 0.36 -15.62 8.38
CA ASN A 554 0.08 -15.67 6.94
C ASN A 554 -1.27 -16.30 6.54
N ASP A 555 -2.05 -16.83 7.47
CA ASP A 555 -3.42 -17.29 7.17
C ASP A 555 -4.35 -16.14 6.80
N LEU A 556 -4.25 -15.00 7.51
CA LEU A 556 -5.04 -13.81 7.25
C LEU A 556 -4.20 -12.52 7.27
N GLY A 557 -2.92 -12.63 7.59
CA GLY A 557 -1.94 -11.56 7.58
C GLY A 557 -0.86 -11.74 6.52
N PHE A 558 0.21 -10.97 6.65
CA PHE A 558 1.42 -11.07 5.84
C PHE A 558 2.65 -10.97 6.75
N LEU A 559 3.56 -11.92 6.61
CA LEU A 559 4.84 -11.97 7.29
C LEU A 559 5.91 -12.45 6.32
N SER A 560 6.90 -11.61 6.05
CA SER A 560 8.02 -12.00 5.19
C SER A 560 9.11 -12.77 5.94
N ARG A 561 9.40 -12.40 7.18
CA ARG A 561 10.44 -13.03 8.03
C ARG A 561 10.03 -13.02 9.50
N ALA A 562 10.38 -14.07 10.21
CA ALA A 562 10.43 -14.16 11.67
C ALA A 562 11.90 -14.20 12.15
N ASP A 563 12.12 -14.52 13.41
CA ASP A 563 13.46 -14.67 14.00
C ASP A 563 14.29 -13.37 13.89
N ILE A 564 13.73 -12.26 14.37
CA ILE A 564 14.38 -10.95 14.31
C ILE A 564 14.18 -10.14 15.60
N ILE A 565 15.25 -9.47 16.01
CA ILE A 565 15.28 -8.36 16.99
C ILE A 565 15.84 -7.16 16.25
N ASN A 566 15.05 -6.10 16.14
CA ASN A 566 15.39 -4.88 15.42
C ASN A 566 15.47 -3.71 16.36
N MET A 567 16.41 -2.82 16.12
CA MET A 567 16.50 -1.54 16.80
C MET A 567 17.05 -0.46 15.88
N ASP A 568 16.50 0.72 15.99
CA ASP A 568 16.97 1.90 15.28
C ASP A 568 16.82 3.16 16.14
N ALA A 569 17.62 4.17 15.83
CA ALA A 569 17.52 5.49 16.44
C ALA A 569 18.15 6.54 15.53
N GLY A 570 17.52 7.69 15.46
CA GLY A 570 18.02 8.81 14.71
C GLY A 570 17.11 10.00 14.76
N GLY A 571 17.39 10.98 13.93
CA GLY A 571 16.58 12.19 13.83
C GLY A 571 17.17 13.15 12.83
N GLY A 572 16.58 14.32 12.77
CA GLY A 572 16.98 15.31 11.80
C GLY A 572 16.41 16.69 12.08
N TYR A 573 16.47 17.51 11.05
CA TYR A 573 16.03 18.89 11.12
C TYR A 573 15.34 19.30 9.83
N ASP A 574 14.21 20.03 9.98
CA ASP A 574 13.37 20.57 8.92
C ASP A 574 13.52 22.08 8.85
N TRP A 575 13.99 22.59 7.73
CA TRP A 575 13.95 24.03 7.42
C TRP A 575 12.67 24.31 6.63
N THR A 576 11.65 24.80 7.32
CA THR A 576 10.31 25.03 6.76
C THR A 576 10.09 26.46 6.27
N GLU A 577 10.97 27.38 6.63
CA GLU A 577 10.89 28.79 6.19
C GLU A 577 11.55 28.95 4.81
N PRO A 578 10.82 29.46 3.80
CA PRO A 578 11.38 29.71 2.47
C PRO A 578 12.54 30.72 2.51
N THR A 579 13.52 30.47 1.67
CA THR A 579 14.68 31.34 1.46
C THR A 579 14.82 31.69 -0.03
N LYS A 580 15.85 32.49 -0.39
CA LYS A 580 16.17 32.69 -1.81
C LYS A 580 16.70 31.46 -2.55
N PHE A 581 16.94 30.32 -1.85
CA PHE A 581 17.50 29.09 -2.43
C PHE A 581 16.54 27.91 -2.38
N TYR A 582 15.63 27.84 -1.38
CA TYR A 582 14.73 26.73 -1.19
C TYR A 582 13.42 27.18 -0.52
N HIS A 583 12.36 26.39 -0.75
CA HIS A 583 11.13 26.45 0.01
C HIS A 583 11.18 25.55 1.25
N TYR A 584 11.80 24.38 1.10
CA TYR A 584 11.85 23.37 2.15
C TYR A 584 13.14 22.55 2.05
N VAL A 585 13.71 22.21 3.19
CA VAL A 585 14.83 21.26 3.30
C VAL A 585 14.62 20.39 4.54
N GLU A 586 14.81 19.09 4.39
CA GLU A 586 14.85 18.12 5.48
C GLU A 586 16.15 17.33 5.38
N LEU A 587 16.84 17.13 6.51
CA LEU A 587 17.99 16.25 6.62
C LEU A 587 17.83 15.32 7.82
N GLY A 588 18.10 14.04 7.64
CA GLY A 588 18.00 13.05 8.70
C GLY A 588 19.14 12.03 8.70
N LEU A 589 19.51 11.60 9.90
CA LEU A 589 20.56 10.60 10.14
C LEU A 589 20.04 9.55 11.11
N PHE A 590 20.17 8.28 10.76
CA PHE A 590 19.72 7.14 11.54
C PHE A 590 20.78 6.06 11.64
N PHE A 591 20.76 5.34 12.74
CA PHE A 591 21.52 4.14 12.99
C PHE A 591 20.56 2.98 13.19
N PHE A 592 20.87 1.82 12.64
CA PHE A 592 20.04 0.64 12.77
C PHE A 592 20.87 -0.61 13.01
N ARG A 593 20.28 -1.60 13.71
CA ARG A 593 20.89 -2.89 13.98
C ARG A 593 19.83 -3.97 14.18
N CYS A 594 20.09 -5.16 13.61
CA CYS A 594 19.25 -6.32 13.80
C CYS A 594 20.06 -7.52 14.29
N TYR A 595 19.38 -8.37 15.07
CA TYR A 595 19.87 -9.67 15.49
C TYR A 595 18.80 -10.73 15.20
N ASP A 596 19.21 -11.99 15.00
CA ASP A 596 18.31 -13.13 15.19
C ASP A 596 18.23 -13.51 16.69
N PHE A 597 17.40 -14.49 17.06
CA PHE A 597 17.25 -14.93 18.45
C PHE A 597 18.41 -15.80 18.93
N ASP A 598 19.33 -16.19 18.07
CA ASP A 598 20.65 -16.72 18.43
C ASP A 598 21.71 -15.63 18.70
N PHE A 599 21.29 -14.34 18.66
CA PHE A 599 22.12 -13.13 18.79
C PHE A 599 23.19 -12.99 17.73
N ASN A 600 22.99 -13.55 16.54
CA ASN A 600 23.82 -13.21 15.38
C ASN A 600 23.39 -11.84 14.86
N LYS A 601 24.36 -10.95 14.62
CA LYS A 601 24.10 -9.63 14.05
C LYS A 601 23.83 -9.75 12.55
N THR A 602 22.55 -9.67 12.16
CA THR A 602 22.08 -9.90 10.79
C THR A 602 22.00 -8.64 9.94
N SER A 603 21.90 -7.48 10.56
CA SER A 603 21.94 -6.17 9.90
C SER A 603 22.60 -5.15 10.81
N ASP A 604 23.27 -4.17 10.22
CA ASP A 604 23.92 -3.05 10.93
C ASP A 604 24.16 -1.93 9.93
N GLY A 605 24.09 -0.66 10.37
CA GLY A 605 24.42 0.40 9.45
C GLY A 605 24.03 1.80 9.90
N VAL A 606 24.35 2.72 9.02
CA VAL A 606 23.99 4.13 9.11
C VAL A 606 23.23 4.53 7.85
N PHE A 607 22.18 5.30 8.01
CA PHE A 607 21.35 5.83 6.95
C PHE A 607 21.28 7.35 7.06
N PHE A 608 21.58 8.04 5.96
CA PHE A 608 21.53 9.48 5.86
C PHE A 608 20.66 9.85 4.66
N TYR A 609 19.76 10.83 4.82
CA TYR A 609 18.88 11.25 3.75
C TYR A 609 18.62 12.73 3.76
N GLY A 610 18.14 13.24 2.64
CA GLY A 610 17.71 14.62 2.50
C GLY A 610 16.64 14.79 1.45
N ASN A 611 15.72 15.72 1.75
CA ASN A 611 14.69 16.21 0.87
C ASN A 611 14.90 17.69 0.66
N TYR A 612 14.78 18.16 -0.56
CA TYR A 612 15.02 19.54 -0.93
C TYR A 612 13.99 19.99 -1.96
N GLN A 613 13.20 21.02 -1.63
CA GLN A 613 12.31 21.69 -2.57
C GLN A 613 12.93 23.02 -2.99
N PHE A 614 13.26 23.16 -4.26
CA PHE A 614 13.81 24.39 -4.82
C PHE A 614 12.74 25.47 -5.00
N ASN A 615 13.17 26.72 -5.19
CA ASN A 615 12.24 27.84 -5.39
C ASN A 615 11.41 27.76 -6.69
N ASN A 616 11.83 26.97 -7.66
CA ASN A 616 11.05 26.63 -8.85
C ASN A 616 10.19 25.39 -8.67
N PHE A 617 10.00 24.93 -7.44
CA PHE A 617 9.22 23.75 -7.03
C PHE A 617 9.73 22.41 -7.57
N TYR A 618 10.93 22.35 -8.11
CA TYR A 618 11.59 21.06 -8.32
C TYR A 618 11.86 20.42 -6.96
N TYR A 619 11.72 19.10 -6.90
CA TYR A 619 11.92 18.34 -5.68
C TYR A 619 13.06 17.35 -5.88
N LEU A 620 14.07 17.42 -5.03
CA LEU A 620 15.19 16.49 -4.95
C LEU A 620 15.07 15.67 -3.66
N SER A 621 15.01 14.35 -3.79
CA SER A 621 15.11 13.41 -2.68
C SER A 621 16.33 12.54 -2.89
N TRP A 622 17.11 12.33 -1.83
CA TRP A 622 18.26 11.46 -1.87
C TRP A 622 18.45 10.75 -0.54
N ASN A 623 19.03 9.58 -0.60
CA ASN A 623 19.50 8.87 0.60
C ASN A 623 20.78 8.10 0.31
N TRP A 624 21.52 7.83 1.36
CA TRP A 624 22.74 7.04 1.36
C TRP A 624 22.80 6.19 2.63
N ALA A 625 23.20 4.93 2.49
CA ALA A 625 23.44 4.06 3.64
C ALA A 625 24.75 3.29 3.49
N TYR A 626 25.36 2.96 4.62
CA TYR A 626 26.51 2.09 4.72
C TYR A 626 26.21 0.94 5.67
N ASN A 627 26.48 -0.28 5.23
CA ASN A 627 26.29 -1.51 5.96
C ASN A 627 27.65 -2.19 6.15
N PRO A 628 28.14 -2.42 7.39
CA PRO A 628 29.37 -3.18 7.65
C PRO A 628 29.14 -4.69 7.52
N TRP A 629 30.18 -5.49 7.73
CA TRP A 629 30.06 -6.94 7.81
C TRP A 629 28.99 -7.39 8.83
N THR A 630 28.12 -8.30 8.38
CA THR A 630 27.07 -8.92 9.21
C THR A 630 26.96 -10.42 8.90
N ILE A 631 26.21 -11.13 9.73
CA ILE A 631 25.84 -12.52 9.47
C ILE A 631 24.67 -12.54 8.48
N ASN A 632 24.69 -13.50 7.56
CA ASN A 632 23.54 -13.84 6.72
C ASN A 632 23.02 -15.23 7.15
N ASN A 633 21.76 -15.28 7.56
CA ASN A 633 21.10 -16.49 8.05
C ASN A 633 20.11 -17.10 7.06
N ASN A 634 20.03 -16.58 5.82
CA ASN A 634 19.10 -17.04 4.80
C ASN A 634 19.73 -17.29 3.41
N ARG A 635 21.00 -16.91 3.16
CA ARG A 635 21.67 -17.11 1.87
C ARG A 635 21.70 -18.58 1.43
N THR A 636 21.86 -19.49 2.37
CA THR A 636 21.94 -20.94 2.16
C THR A 636 20.56 -21.63 2.19
N ARG A 637 19.48 -20.84 2.31
CA ARG A 637 18.07 -21.32 2.34
C ARG A 637 17.85 -22.51 3.28
N GLY A 638 18.18 -22.30 4.56
CA GLY A 638 18.07 -23.32 5.61
C GLY A 638 19.36 -24.11 5.90
N GLY A 639 20.43 -23.80 5.21
CA GLY A 639 21.77 -24.26 5.54
C GLY A 639 22.49 -23.40 6.57
N PRO A 640 23.85 -23.55 6.74
CA PRO A 640 24.59 -22.84 7.74
C PRO A 640 24.64 -21.32 7.47
N LEU A 641 24.93 -20.58 8.52
CA LEU A 641 25.20 -19.15 8.45
C LEU A 641 26.32 -18.83 7.47
N SER A 642 26.21 -17.69 6.79
CA SER A 642 27.28 -17.09 5.98
C SER A 642 27.51 -15.64 6.40
N LEU A 643 28.31 -14.87 5.67
CA LEU A 643 28.52 -13.45 5.91
C LEU A 643 27.91 -12.60 4.80
N ASN A 644 27.39 -11.43 5.18
CA ASN A 644 27.15 -10.34 4.26
C ASN A 644 28.38 -9.44 4.22
N PRO A 645 28.96 -9.19 3.04
CA PRO A 645 30.07 -8.25 2.90
C PRO A 645 29.59 -6.81 3.15
N PRO A 646 30.54 -5.90 3.47
CA PRO A 646 30.19 -4.50 3.64
C PRO A 646 29.77 -3.90 2.30
N GLY A 647 28.80 -3.00 2.37
CA GLY A 647 28.26 -2.34 1.18
C GLY A 647 27.72 -0.96 1.49
N TRP A 648 27.41 -0.24 0.43
CA TRP A 648 26.72 1.03 0.50
C TRP A 648 25.62 1.08 -0.57
N GLN A 649 24.59 1.86 -0.28
CA GLN A 649 23.53 2.16 -1.23
C GLN A 649 23.30 3.66 -1.32
N ALA A 650 22.85 4.11 -2.48
CA ALA A 650 22.45 5.49 -2.70
C ALA A 650 21.28 5.53 -3.66
N ASN A 651 20.32 6.41 -3.37
CA ASN A 651 19.19 6.69 -4.24
C ASN A 651 19.10 8.19 -4.41
N ILE A 652 18.86 8.66 -5.62
CA ILE A 652 18.69 10.08 -5.95
C ILE A 652 17.50 10.16 -6.90
N TYR A 653 16.51 11.00 -6.56
CA TYR A 653 15.34 11.28 -7.37
C TYR A 653 15.17 12.79 -7.50
N ILE A 654 14.93 13.26 -8.71
CA ILE A 654 14.57 14.64 -9.01
C ILE A 654 13.26 14.66 -9.79
N ASN A 655 12.33 15.48 -9.38
CA ASN A 655 11.04 15.68 -10.04
C ASN A 655 10.85 17.16 -10.39
N SER A 656 10.28 17.43 -11.56
CA SER A 656 9.87 18.76 -11.97
C SER A 656 8.63 19.23 -11.22
N ASP A 657 8.28 20.50 -11.33
CA ASP A 657 7.02 21.04 -10.83
C ASP A 657 5.83 20.40 -11.57
N ASP A 658 4.86 19.88 -10.82
CA ASP A 658 3.70 19.13 -11.32
C ASP A 658 2.54 20.02 -11.82
N LYS A 659 2.67 21.34 -11.71
CA LYS A 659 1.68 22.28 -12.26
C LYS A 659 1.73 22.41 -13.80
N THR A 660 2.87 22.06 -14.42
CA THR A 660 3.06 22.15 -15.88
C THR A 660 2.33 21.01 -16.60
N ASP A 661 2.11 21.18 -17.90
CA ASP A 661 1.49 20.12 -18.73
C ASP A 661 2.47 18.98 -19.04
N LEU A 662 3.77 19.23 -18.94
CA LEU A 662 4.81 18.22 -19.04
C LEU A 662 5.51 18.11 -17.68
N VAL A 663 5.28 16.99 -16.99
CA VAL A 663 5.92 16.66 -15.73
C VAL A 663 6.93 15.54 -15.98
N TYR A 664 8.12 15.67 -15.45
CA TYR A 664 9.14 14.64 -15.59
C TYR A 664 9.92 14.44 -14.30
N GLY A 665 10.37 13.22 -14.12
CA GLY A 665 11.21 12.82 -13.01
C GLY A 665 12.31 11.89 -13.48
N TYR A 666 13.42 11.89 -12.77
CA TYR A 666 14.56 11.03 -13.02
C TYR A 666 15.08 10.45 -11.71
N GLY A 667 15.27 9.14 -11.66
CA GLY A 667 15.77 8.40 -10.55
C GLY A 667 17.03 7.60 -10.88
N VAL A 668 17.93 7.49 -9.90
CA VAL A 668 19.04 6.54 -9.92
C VAL A 668 19.11 5.88 -8.55
N SER A 669 19.06 4.55 -8.54
CA SER A 669 19.25 3.72 -7.35
C SER A 669 20.45 2.83 -7.56
N THR A 670 21.32 2.73 -6.56
CA THR A 670 22.52 1.86 -6.64
C THR A 670 22.80 1.21 -5.30
N TYR A 671 23.28 -0.02 -5.36
CA TYR A 671 23.87 -0.76 -4.25
C TYR A 671 25.19 -1.36 -4.69
N GLN A 672 26.21 -1.26 -3.83
CA GLN A 672 27.54 -1.80 -4.07
C GLN A 672 28.03 -2.49 -2.80
N ALA A 673 28.34 -3.78 -2.90
CA ALA A 673 28.86 -4.57 -1.78
C ALA A 673 29.92 -5.54 -2.25
N TYR A 674 31.17 -5.23 -1.96
CA TYR A 674 32.33 -6.06 -2.26
C TYR A 674 32.40 -6.46 -3.75
N HIS A 675 31.66 -7.47 -4.18
CA HIS A 675 31.55 -7.93 -5.56
C HIS A 675 30.12 -7.93 -6.11
N ASP A 676 29.14 -7.58 -5.29
CA ASP A 676 27.75 -7.45 -5.71
C ASP A 676 27.48 -6.01 -6.11
N SER A 677 26.71 -5.80 -7.15
CA SER A 677 26.30 -4.47 -7.61
C SER A 677 24.89 -4.47 -8.14
N TYR A 678 24.19 -3.39 -7.86
CA TYR A 678 22.88 -3.08 -8.43
C TYR A 678 22.89 -1.63 -8.89
N ILE A 679 22.31 -1.38 -10.05
CA ILE A 679 22.03 -0.04 -10.53
C ILE A 679 20.69 -0.04 -11.26
N GLU A 680 19.86 0.94 -10.97
CA GLU A 680 18.60 1.18 -11.63
C GLU A 680 18.49 2.62 -12.07
N TYR A 681 17.95 2.82 -13.25
CA TYR A 681 17.59 4.10 -13.82
C TYR A 681 16.10 4.15 -14.06
N ASP A 682 15.43 5.15 -13.48
CA ASP A 682 14.02 5.42 -13.64
C ASP A 682 13.82 6.75 -14.34
N LEU A 683 12.92 6.77 -15.31
CA LEU A 683 12.44 8.00 -15.92
C LEU A 683 10.93 8.01 -15.80
N SER A 684 10.36 9.11 -15.38
CA SER A 684 8.91 9.33 -15.42
C SER A 684 8.61 10.54 -16.30
N VAL A 685 7.66 10.39 -17.19
CA VAL A 685 7.17 11.49 -18.03
C VAL A 685 5.65 11.43 -18.02
N GLU A 686 5.02 12.50 -17.58
CA GLU A 686 3.57 12.67 -17.70
C GLU A 686 3.31 13.88 -18.59
N TYR A 687 2.53 13.68 -19.65
CA TYR A 687 2.13 14.72 -20.58
C TYR A 687 0.61 14.88 -20.58
N ARG A 688 0.14 16.09 -20.38
CA ARG A 688 -1.26 16.50 -20.32
C ARG A 688 -1.59 17.39 -21.51
N PRO A 689 -1.88 16.81 -22.70
CA PRO A 689 -2.15 17.59 -23.93
C PRO A 689 -3.45 18.40 -23.85
N ALA A 690 -4.34 18.04 -22.93
CA ALA A 690 -5.61 18.71 -22.69
C ALA A 690 -6.00 18.53 -21.22
N SER A 691 -6.92 19.35 -20.74
CA SER A 691 -7.37 19.34 -19.35
C SER A 691 -8.00 18.00 -18.91
N ASN A 692 -8.38 17.14 -19.82
CA ASN A 692 -9.07 15.88 -19.59
C ASN A 692 -8.29 14.64 -20.09
N ILE A 693 -7.04 14.80 -20.50
CA ILE A 693 -6.17 13.71 -20.97
C ILE A 693 -4.84 13.76 -20.22
N SER A 694 -4.44 12.64 -19.65
CA SER A 694 -3.10 12.44 -19.08
C SER A 694 -2.49 11.17 -19.67
N LEU A 695 -1.29 11.28 -20.23
CA LEU A 695 -0.46 10.18 -20.73
C LEU A 695 0.80 10.12 -19.87
N SER A 696 1.04 9.01 -19.18
CA SER A 696 2.28 8.78 -18.43
C SER A 696 3.06 7.60 -18.99
N ILE A 697 4.37 7.76 -19.04
CA ILE A 697 5.32 6.71 -19.43
C ILE A 697 6.43 6.69 -18.38
N THR A 698 6.63 5.51 -17.76
CA THR A 698 7.64 5.30 -16.73
C THR A 698 8.57 4.15 -17.13
N PRO A 699 9.50 4.36 -18.06
CA PRO A 699 10.50 3.37 -18.41
C PRO A 699 11.54 3.23 -17.30
N PHE A 700 12.02 2.01 -17.10
CA PHE A 700 13.11 1.72 -16.22
C PHE A 700 14.07 0.68 -16.81
N PHE A 701 15.30 0.74 -16.38
CA PHE A 701 16.33 -0.24 -16.66
C PHE A 701 17.10 -0.53 -15.38
N ASN A 702 17.24 -1.80 -15.01
CA ASN A 702 18.15 -2.20 -13.95
C ASN A 702 19.14 -3.27 -14.42
N ARG A 703 20.30 -3.27 -13.79
CA ARG A 703 21.26 -4.34 -13.84
C ARG A 703 21.67 -4.73 -12.44
N GLU A 704 21.56 -6.00 -12.15
CA GLU A 704 21.98 -6.60 -10.90
C GLU A 704 23.05 -7.67 -11.17
N PHE A 705 24.19 -7.53 -10.52
CA PHE A 705 25.22 -8.54 -10.50
C PHE A 705 25.36 -9.07 -9.08
N GLN A 706 25.03 -10.35 -8.90
CA GLN A 706 25.17 -11.06 -7.63
C GLN A 706 26.24 -12.14 -7.74
N ARG A 707 27.26 -12.05 -6.92
CA ARG A 707 28.35 -13.03 -6.88
C ARG A 707 27.89 -14.40 -6.38
N SER A 708 26.87 -14.47 -5.56
CA SER A 708 26.45 -15.68 -4.85
C SER A 708 24.94 -15.86 -4.84
N MET A 709 24.36 -15.97 -6.05
CA MET A 709 22.94 -16.33 -6.19
C MET A 709 22.79 -17.83 -5.96
N TYR A 710 21.88 -18.20 -5.06
CA TYR A 710 21.63 -19.58 -4.67
C TYR A 710 21.01 -20.39 -5.83
N ILE A 711 21.55 -21.60 -6.03
CA ILE A 711 21.07 -22.57 -7.03
C ILE A 711 20.41 -23.76 -6.34
N GLY A 712 21.10 -24.40 -5.38
CA GLY A 712 20.55 -25.58 -4.73
C GLY A 712 21.43 -26.10 -3.60
N THR A 713 20.89 -27.08 -2.86
CA THR A 713 21.60 -27.83 -1.82
C THR A 713 21.66 -29.31 -2.21
N PHE A 714 22.87 -29.89 -2.13
CA PHE A 714 23.13 -31.28 -2.51
C PHE A 714 23.83 -31.99 -1.37
N ALA A 715 23.28 -33.14 -0.93
CA ALA A 715 23.86 -33.94 0.13
C ALA A 715 25.20 -34.55 -0.28
N ASP A 716 26.25 -34.36 0.54
CA ASP A 716 27.57 -34.92 0.31
C ASP A 716 28.32 -35.04 1.62
N ASN A 717 28.60 -36.27 2.06
CA ASN A 717 29.30 -36.52 3.33
C ASN A 717 30.74 -36.01 3.35
N TYR A 718 31.31 -35.68 2.19
CA TYR A 718 32.65 -35.10 2.09
C TYR A 718 32.67 -33.59 2.28
N ALA A 719 31.50 -32.94 2.26
CA ALA A 719 31.33 -31.50 2.52
C ALA A 719 31.32 -31.21 4.03
N VAL A 720 32.35 -31.59 4.77
CA VAL A 720 32.39 -31.52 6.25
C VAL A 720 32.35 -30.11 6.79
N ASN A 721 32.85 -29.11 6.07
CA ASN A 721 32.85 -27.70 6.50
C ASN A 721 31.48 -27.01 6.39
N THR A 722 30.52 -27.69 5.76
CA THR A 722 29.17 -27.22 5.48
C THR A 722 28.14 -28.25 5.88
N TYR A 723 28.41 -29.05 6.92
CA TYR A 723 27.50 -30.02 7.55
C TYR A 723 26.97 -31.09 6.59
N SER A 724 27.84 -31.69 5.83
CA SER A 724 27.56 -32.78 4.87
C SER A 724 26.59 -32.38 3.76
N ASN A 725 26.54 -31.10 3.39
CA ASN A 725 25.80 -30.58 2.26
C ASN A 725 26.64 -29.59 1.47
N ARG A 726 26.49 -29.60 0.16
CA ARG A 726 27.03 -28.57 -0.74
C ARG A 726 25.98 -27.54 -1.04
N TYR A 727 26.20 -26.29 -0.64
CA TYR A 727 25.36 -25.14 -0.95
C TYR A 727 25.94 -24.48 -2.19
N VAL A 728 25.24 -24.68 -3.32
CA VAL A 728 25.72 -24.29 -4.65
C VAL A 728 25.17 -22.92 -5.02
N PHE A 729 26.04 -22.09 -5.57
CA PHE A 729 25.78 -20.73 -6.02
C PHE A 729 26.34 -20.51 -7.42
N GLY A 730 25.76 -19.56 -8.16
CA GLY A 730 26.31 -19.01 -9.39
C GLY A 730 26.51 -17.51 -9.29
N GLU A 731 27.34 -16.95 -10.15
CA GLU A 731 27.36 -15.51 -10.39
C GLU A 731 26.23 -15.17 -11.36
N LEU A 732 25.27 -14.34 -10.92
CA LEU A 732 24.14 -13.90 -11.73
C LEU A 732 24.39 -12.50 -12.26
N ASP A 733 24.35 -12.32 -13.60
CA ASP A 733 24.22 -11.02 -14.27
C ASP A 733 22.76 -10.89 -14.77
N GLN A 734 21.92 -10.20 -14.02
CA GLN A 734 20.54 -9.95 -14.37
C GLN A 734 20.37 -8.56 -14.98
N LYS A 735 19.61 -8.47 -16.06
CA LYS A 735 19.24 -7.21 -16.68
C LYS A 735 17.74 -7.18 -16.92
N THR A 736 17.11 -6.11 -16.45
CA THR A 736 15.66 -5.93 -16.60
C THR A 736 15.38 -4.58 -17.27
N VAL A 737 14.50 -4.58 -18.24
CA VAL A 737 13.97 -3.38 -18.87
C VAL A 737 12.46 -3.49 -18.94
N GLY A 738 11.79 -2.40 -18.60
CA GLY A 738 10.33 -2.35 -18.63
C GLY A 738 9.83 -0.92 -18.72
N ALA A 739 8.53 -0.78 -18.87
CA ALA A 739 7.86 0.52 -18.82
C ALA A 739 6.42 0.37 -18.31
N GLY A 740 5.98 1.30 -17.48
CA GLY A 740 4.56 1.51 -17.22
C GLY A 740 4.03 2.57 -18.18
N ILE A 741 3.00 2.27 -18.96
CA ILE A 741 2.36 3.21 -19.88
C ILE A 741 0.91 3.33 -19.44
N ARG A 742 0.46 4.57 -19.12
CA ARG A 742 -0.92 4.82 -18.70
C ARG A 742 -1.52 5.96 -19.53
N LEU A 743 -2.76 5.76 -19.96
CA LEU A 743 -3.59 6.82 -20.52
C LEU A 743 -4.85 6.93 -19.66
N ASN A 744 -5.10 8.12 -19.14
CA ASN A 744 -6.36 8.49 -18.51
C ASN A 744 -7.07 9.51 -19.40
N TRP A 745 -8.24 9.14 -19.90
CA TRP A 745 -9.08 9.99 -20.71
C TRP A 745 -10.45 10.15 -20.07
N THR A 746 -10.72 11.33 -19.57
CA THR A 746 -11.99 11.68 -18.92
C THR A 746 -12.87 12.45 -19.89
N PHE A 747 -13.84 11.81 -20.50
CA PHE A 747 -14.76 12.44 -21.46
C PHE A 747 -15.71 13.41 -20.76
N THR A 748 -16.25 12.98 -19.62
CA THR A 748 -17.07 13.75 -18.68
C THR A 748 -16.73 13.30 -17.26
N PRO A 749 -17.16 14.01 -16.20
CA PRO A 749 -16.95 13.54 -14.82
C PRO A 749 -17.43 12.10 -14.59
N ASN A 750 -18.41 11.65 -15.38
CA ASN A 750 -19.07 10.36 -15.22
C ASN A 750 -18.63 9.30 -16.25
N LEU A 751 -17.86 9.67 -17.30
CA LEU A 751 -17.42 8.73 -18.34
C LEU A 751 -15.90 8.82 -18.53
N THR A 752 -15.19 7.73 -18.26
CA THR A 752 -13.73 7.68 -18.31
C THR A 752 -13.24 6.42 -19.01
N LEU A 753 -12.12 6.55 -19.69
CA LEU A 753 -11.33 5.44 -20.26
C LEU A 753 -9.94 5.47 -19.64
N GLN A 754 -9.55 4.34 -19.06
CA GLN A 754 -8.20 4.14 -18.52
C GLN A 754 -7.54 3.00 -19.28
N LEU A 755 -6.32 3.23 -19.75
CA LEU A 755 -5.49 2.20 -20.36
C LEU A 755 -4.22 2.05 -19.54
N TYR A 756 -3.80 0.82 -19.31
CA TYR A 756 -2.51 0.47 -18.74
C TYR A 756 -1.83 -0.59 -19.59
N VAL A 757 -0.55 -0.39 -19.88
CA VAL A 757 0.27 -1.38 -20.59
C VAL A 757 1.64 -1.46 -19.94
N GLN A 758 2.09 -2.68 -19.65
CA GLN A 758 3.40 -2.96 -19.06
C GLN A 758 4.17 -3.99 -19.90
N PRO A 759 5.04 -3.57 -20.80
CA PRO A 759 6.08 -4.43 -21.36
C PRO A 759 7.20 -4.62 -20.34
N LEU A 760 7.67 -5.86 -20.19
CA LEU A 760 8.76 -6.25 -19.29
C LEU A 760 9.61 -7.34 -19.93
N VAL A 761 10.92 -7.17 -19.88
CA VAL A 761 11.92 -8.20 -20.23
C VAL A 761 12.95 -8.26 -19.12
N SER A 762 13.22 -9.45 -18.62
CA SER A 762 14.30 -9.68 -17.66
C SER A 762 15.07 -10.94 -18.05
N THR A 763 16.38 -10.81 -18.14
CA THR A 763 17.28 -11.93 -18.41
C THR A 763 18.24 -12.12 -17.26
N GLY A 764 18.54 -13.36 -16.93
CA GLY A 764 19.52 -13.71 -15.93
C GLY A 764 20.47 -14.77 -16.46
N LYS A 765 21.77 -14.47 -16.44
CA LYS A 765 22.82 -15.39 -16.87
C LYS A 765 23.65 -15.80 -15.69
N TYR A 766 23.72 -17.10 -15.44
CA TYR A 766 24.54 -17.67 -14.38
C TYR A 766 25.89 -18.14 -14.93
N THR A 767 26.93 -17.82 -14.18
CA THR A 767 28.32 -18.19 -14.50
C THR A 767 29.05 -18.58 -13.22
N SER A 768 30.29 -19.06 -13.34
CA SER A 768 31.17 -19.31 -12.19
C SER A 768 30.49 -20.12 -11.07
N MET A 769 29.98 -21.31 -11.40
CA MET A 769 29.37 -22.21 -10.42
C MET A 769 30.37 -22.52 -9.29
N LYS A 770 29.90 -22.40 -8.04
CA LYS A 770 30.70 -22.52 -6.83
C LYS A 770 29.88 -22.96 -5.63
N GLU A 771 30.58 -23.37 -4.57
CA GLU A 771 29.96 -23.73 -3.29
C GLU A 771 30.49 -22.86 -2.16
N LEU A 772 29.72 -22.74 -1.08
CA LEU A 772 30.20 -22.15 0.17
C LEU A 772 31.32 -23.02 0.72
N ALA A 773 32.54 -22.46 0.85
CA ALA A 773 33.73 -23.21 1.29
C ALA A 773 33.66 -23.61 2.78
N GLN A 774 33.03 -22.77 3.62
CA GLN A 774 32.91 -22.97 5.07
C GLN A 774 31.82 -22.13 5.63
N ALA A 775 31.10 -22.68 6.61
CA ALA A 775 30.12 -21.94 7.42
C ALA A 775 30.68 -20.65 8.03
N LYS A 776 29.84 -19.63 8.19
CA LYS A 776 30.18 -18.31 8.78
C LYS A 776 31.28 -17.54 8.04
N THR A 777 31.44 -17.80 6.75
CA THR A 777 32.35 -17.06 5.87
C THR A 777 31.65 -16.53 4.63
N TYR A 778 32.36 -15.71 3.84
CA TYR A 778 31.95 -15.31 2.47
C TYR A 778 32.97 -15.85 1.47
N ASN A 779 33.53 -17.06 1.76
CA ASN A 779 34.49 -17.75 0.92
C ASN A 779 33.78 -18.82 0.10
N PHE A 780 34.13 -18.92 -1.17
CA PHE A 780 33.55 -19.87 -2.11
C PHE A 780 34.65 -20.65 -2.82
N ASN A 781 34.40 -21.94 -3.04
CA ASN A 781 35.21 -22.82 -3.89
C ASN A 781 34.55 -22.87 -5.28
N ASN A 782 35.26 -22.41 -6.30
CA ASN A 782 34.78 -22.53 -7.68
C ASN A 782 34.93 -23.97 -8.17
N TYR A 783 33.92 -24.51 -8.81
CA TYR A 783 34.00 -25.81 -9.45
C TYR A 783 34.80 -25.73 -10.75
N LYS A 784 35.62 -26.77 -10.98
CA LYS A 784 36.44 -26.90 -12.20
C LYS A 784 35.83 -27.87 -13.19
N ASN A 785 35.17 -28.93 -12.68
CA ASN A 785 34.55 -29.98 -13.46
C ASN A 785 33.07 -29.75 -13.58
N VAL A 786 32.67 -28.84 -14.48
CA VAL A 786 31.31 -28.50 -14.79
C VAL A 786 31.05 -28.90 -16.24
N SER A 787 30.07 -29.73 -16.48
CA SER A 787 29.58 -30.12 -17.81
C SER A 787 28.16 -29.66 -18.00
N TYR A 788 27.84 -29.25 -19.21
CA TYR A 788 26.48 -28.86 -19.60
C TYR A 788 26.01 -29.80 -20.71
N ASN A 789 24.80 -30.36 -20.52
CA ASN A 789 24.14 -31.21 -21.49
C ASN A 789 23.00 -30.44 -22.17
N PRO A 790 23.13 -30.06 -23.47
CA PRO A 790 22.09 -29.29 -24.15
C PRO A 790 20.81 -30.07 -24.46
N SER A 791 20.85 -31.44 -24.41
CA SER A 791 19.66 -32.24 -24.76
C SER A 791 18.60 -32.26 -23.67
N ASP A 792 18.97 -32.08 -22.42
CA ASP A 792 18.08 -32.06 -21.25
C ASP A 792 18.22 -30.75 -20.43
N ASP A 793 18.98 -29.80 -20.95
CA ASP A 793 19.21 -28.47 -20.38
C ASP A 793 19.69 -28.53 -18.92
N THR A 794 20.67 -29.47 -18.64
CA THR A 794 21.17 -29.69 -17.28
C THR A 794 22.68 -29.43 -17.16
N TYR A 795 23.10 -28.93 -16.01
CA TYR A 795 24.47 -28.90 -15.55
C TYR A 795 24.76 -30.10 -14.67
N THR A 796 25.91 -30.74 -14.88
CA THR A 796 26.44 -31.74 -13.97
C THR A 796 27.78 -31.26 -13.44
N ILE A 797 27.94 -31.35 -12.12
CA ILE A 797 29.15 -30.95 -11.40
C ILE A 797 29.75 -32.17 -10.72
N ASP A 798 31.06 -32.35 -10.92
CA ASP A 798 31.88 -33.28 -10.19
C ASP A 798 32.79 -32.43 -9.27
N PRO A 799 32.57 -32.47 -7.94
CA PRO A 799 33.23 -31.54 -7.01
C PRO A 799 34.72 -31.72 -6.89
N ASP A 800 35.22 -32.95 -7.01
CA ASP A 800 36.62 -33.31 -6.76
C ASP A 800 37.32 -34.06 -7.93
N GLY A 801 36.66 -34.24 -9.06
CA GLY A 801 37.17 -34.87 -10.27
C GLY A 801 37.27 -36.40 -10.13
N SER A 802 38.44 -36.93 -9.83
CA SER A 802 38.62 -38.37 -9.65
C SER A 802 38.48 -38.82 -8.18
N GLY A 803 38.05 -37.93 -7.31
CA GLY A 803 37.86 -38.18 -5.87
C GLY A 803 36.58 -38.93 -5.54
N PRO A 804 36.28 -39.14 -4.24
CA PRO A 804 35.17 -39.94 -3.79
C PRO A 804 33.83 -39.13 -3.67
N ALA A 805 33.84 -37.82 -3.87
CA ALA A 805 32.62 -37.02 -3.75
C ALA A 805 31.65 -37.32 -4.90
N PRO A 806 30.35 -37.50 -4.61
CA PRO A 806 29.37 -37.79 -5.67
C PRO A 806 29.14 -36.58 -6.57
N SER A 807 28.99 -36.84 -7.87
CA SER A 807 28.53 -35.86 -8.82
C SER A 807 27.05 -35.57 -8.60
N PHE A 808 26.60 -34.34 -8.90
CA PHE A 808 25.21 -33.94 -8.83
C PHE A 808 24.84 -33.09 -10.06
N SER A 809 23.56 -33.05 -10.36
CA SER A 809 23.00 -32.30 -11.50
C SER A 809 21.85 -31.40 -11.11
N PHE A 810 21.66 -30.32 -11.87
CA PHE A 810 20.54 -29.41 -11.75
C PHE A 810 20.21 -28.78 -13.11
N SER A 811 18.95 -28.35 -13.29
CA SER A 811 18.51 -27.68 -14.52
C SER A 811 19.22 -26.35 -14.71
N ASN A 812 19.41 -25.96 -15.97
CA ASN A 812 19.99 -24.65 -16.30
C ASN A 812 19.22 -23.51 -15.60
N PRO A 813 19.87 -22.71 -14.73
CA PRO A 813 19.21 -21.65 -14.00
C PRO A 813 19.08 -20.33 -14.81
N ASP A 814 19.65 -20.28 -16.03
CA ASP A 814 19.53 -19.12 -16.90
C ASP A 814 18.06 -18.87 -17.24
N PHE A 815 17.68 -17.61 -17.41
CA PHE A 815 16.32 -17.27 -17.78
C PHE A 815 16.25 -16.03 -18.69
N ASN A 816 15.21 -16.03 -19.52
CA ASN A 816 14.75 -14.87 -20.28
C ASN A 816 13.24 -14.82 -20.13
N TYR A 817 12.78 -14.05 -19.15
CA TYR A 817 11.37 -13.78 -18.92
C TYR A 817 10.93 -12.57 -19.70
N LYS A 818 9.86 -12.70 -20.44
CA LYS A 818 9.21 -11.63 -21.18
C LYS A 818 7.73 -11.60 -20.90
N SER A 819 7.19 -10.40 -20.73
CA SER A 819 5.78 -10.19 -20.41
C SER A 819 5.25 -8.90 -21.04
N LEU A 820 4.03 -8.97 -21.55
CA LEU A 820 3.22 -7.82 -21.91
C LEU A 820 1.87 -7.95 -21.24
N ARG A 821 1.59 -7.06 -20.31
CA ARG A 821 0.28 -6.98 -19.64
C ARG A 821 -0.40 -5.70 -20.05
N GLY A 822 -1.68 -5.79 -20.38
CA GLY A 822 -2.50 -4.64 -20.75
C GLY A 822 -3.88 -4.73 -20.10
N ASN A 823 -4.39 -3.57 -19.71
CA ASN A 823 -5.73 -3.44 -19.16
C ASN A 823 -6.38 -2.17 -19.72
N ALA A 824 -7.63 -2.28 -20.15
CA ALA A 824 -8.46 -1.15 -20.59
C ALA A 824 -9.76 -1.17 -19.80
N VAL A 825 -10.07 -0.07 -19.11
CA VAL A 825 -11.27 0.07 -18.29
C VAL A 825 -12.07 1.27 -18.77
N LEU A 826 -13.24 1.03 -19.34
CA LEU A 826 -14.26 2.04 -19.58
C LEU A 826 -15.24 2.01 -18.40
N ARG A 827 -15.36 3.15 -17.70
CA ARG A 827 -16.31 3.34 -16.59
C ARG A 827 -17.30 4.42 -16.97
N TRP A 828 -18.58 4.10 -16.82
CA TRP A 828 -19.67 5.04 -17.03
C TRP A 828 -20.65 5.02 -15.86
N GLU A 829 -20.67 6.10 -15.11
CA GLU A 829 -21.65 6.34 -14.07
C GLU A 829 -22.90 6.96 -14.70
N TYR A 830 -23.83 6.11 -15.12
CA TYR A 830 -25.00 6.51 -15.88
C TYR A 830 -26.11 7.11 -15.01
N LEU A 831 -26.10 6.83 -13.70
CA LEU A 831 -26.88 7.47 -12.63
C LEU A 831 -25.99 7.58 -11.40
N PRO A 832 -26.22 8.54 -10.47
CA PRO A 832 -25.45 8.62 -9.23
C PRO A 832 -25.39 7.28 -8.50
N GLY A 833 -24.19 6.78 -8.20
CA GLY A 833 -23.96 5.49 -7.56
C GLY A 833 -24.19 4.24 -8.42
N SER A 834 -24.70 4.40 -9.67
CA SER A 834 -24.95 3.29 -10.60
C SER A 834 -23.95 3.32 -11.76
N VAL A 835 -23.18 2.25 -11.92
CA VAL A 835 -22.02 2.25 -12.80
C VAL A 835 -22.05 1.07 -13.78
N PHE A 836 -21.68 1.34 -15.00
CA PHE A 836 -21.36 0.36 -16.01
C PHE A 836 -19.83 0.31 -16.17
N TYR A 837 -19.26 -0.91 -16.19
CA TYR A 837 -17.87 -1.17 -16.51
C TYR A 837 -17.78 -2.07 -17.73
N PHE A 838 -16.86 -1.74 -18.63
CA PHE A 838 -16.33 -2.64 -19.62
C PHE A 838 -14.81 -2.74 -19.42
N VAL A 839 -14.31 -3.94 -19.24
CA VAL A 839 -12.90 -4.21 -18.98
C VAL A 839 -12.36 -5.16 -20.03
N TRP A 840 -11.24 -4.83 -20.62
CA TRP A 840 -10.43 -5.72 -21.44
C TRP A 840 -9.06 -5.87 -20.79
N THR A 841 -8.67 -7.11 -20.53
CA THR A 841 -7.34 -7.47 -20.03
C THR A 841 -6.67 -8.37 -21.04
N GLN A 842 -5.42 -8.06 -21.38
CA GLN A 842 -4.58 -8.92 -22.20
C GLN A 842 -3.28 -9.25 -21.47
N THR A 843 -2.89 -10.53 -21.50
CA THR A 843 -1.61 -10.98 -20.95
C THR A 843 -0.89 -11.83 -21.99
N ARG A 844 0.40 -11.55 -22.18
CA ARG A 844 1.34 -12.42 -22.89
C ARG A 844 2.55 -12.60 -22.00
N SER A 845 3.01 -13.81 -21.82
CA SER A 845 4.25 -14.09 -21.08
C SER A 845 4.89 -15.36 -21.59
N ASP A 846 6.20 -15.38 -21.56
CA ASP A 846 6.99 -16.53 -21.95
C ASP A 846 8.31 -16.55 -21.18
N VAL A 847 8.86 -17.74 -20.96
CA VAL A 847 10.12 -17.97 -20.25
C VAL A 847 10.98 -18.92 -21.07
N GLU A 848 12.20 -18.50 -21.35
CA GLU A 848 13.23 -19.32 -22.02
C GLU A 848 14.44 -19.46 -21.08
N THR A 849 15.18 -20.55 -21.22
CA THR A 849 16.43 -20.81 -20.44
C THR A 849 17.68 -20.22 -21.14
N VAL A 850 17.54 -19.06 -21.78
CA VAL A 850 18.63 -18.36 -22.49
C VAL A 850 18.87 -17.02 -21.83
N GLY A 851 19.94 -16.89 -21.04
CA GLY A 851 20.27 -15.71 -20.26
C GLY A 851 20.82 -14.51 -21.06
N ASP A 852 20.83 -14.55 -22.40
CA ASP A 852 21.37 -13.49 -23.25
C ASP A 852 20.41 -12.29 -23.38
N PHE A 853 20.92 -11.10 -23.10
CA PHE A 853 20.15 -9.87 -23.16
C PHE A 853 20.11 -9.31 -24.59
N ALA A 854 19.04 -9.61 -25.32
CA ALA A 854 18.80 -9.16 -26.68
C ALA A 854 17.42 -8.46 -26.81
N ILE A 855 17.32 -7.22 -26.31
CA ILE A 855 16.07 -6.46 -26.16
C ILE A 855 15.20 -6.53 -27.42
N GLN A 856 15.74 -6.15 -28.59
CA GLN A 856 14.93 -6.06 -29.81
C GLN A 856 14.37 -7.44 -30.23
N LYS A 857 15.19 -8.50 -30.15
CA LYS A 857 14.75 -9.87 -30.46
C LYS A 857 13.70 -10.34 -29.47
N THR A 858 13.90 -10.09 -28.19
CA THR A 858 13.02 -10.54 -27.11
C THR A 858 11.67 -9.82 -27.17
N PHE A 859 11.64 -8.50 -27.42
CA PHE A 859 10.36 -7.79 -27.59
C PHE A 859 9.62 -8.22 -28.87
N SER A 860 10.32 -8.48 -29.98
CA SER A 860 9.65 -8.99 -31.18
C SER A 860 9.05 -10.37 -30.96
N SER A 861 9.78 -11.29 -30.33
CA SER A 861 9.25 -12.63 -30.01
C SER A 861 8.09 -12.61 -29.02
N LEU A 862 8.00 -11.60 -28.12
CA LEU A 862 6.86 -11.44 -27.24
C LEU A 862 5.55 -11.18 -27.99
N LEU A 863 5.61 -10.49 -29.15
CA LEU A 863 4.43 -10.24 -29.97
C LEU A 863 3.94 -11.52 -30.69
N ASP A 864 4.80 -12.51 -30.84
CA ASP A 864 4.47 -13.80 -31.42
C ASP A 864 3.81 -14.76 -30.39
N VAL A 865 3.97 -14.48 -29.11
CA VAL A 865 3.32 -15.25 -28.02
C VAL A 865 1.80 -15.07 -28.10
N HIS A 866 1.06 -16.18 -28.03
CA HIS A 866 -0.40 -16.16 -28.04
C HIS A 866 -0.94 -15.33 -26.87
N PRO A 867 -1.83 -14.36 -27.11
CA PRO A 867 -2.39 -13.54 -26.03
C PRO A 867 -3.54 -14.26 -25.32
N ASP A 868 -3.54 -14.24 -24.01
CA ASP A 868 -4.74 -14.46 -23.22
C ASP A 868 -5.53 -13.17 -23.16
N ASN A 869 -6.80 -13.22 -23.57
CA ASN A 869 -7.70 -12.07 -23.56
C ASN A 869 -8.89 -12.35 -22.65
N ILE A 870 -9.17 -11.43 -21.74
CA ILE A 870 -10.31 -11.47 -20.85
C ILE A 870 -11.13 -10.20 -21.06
N PHE A 871 -12.41 -10.38 -21.37
CA PHE A 871 -13.39 -9.31 -21.45
C PHE A 871 -14.37 -9.46 -20.30
N ALA A 872 -14.57 -8.40 -19.53
CA ALA A 872 -15.55 -8.40 -18.45
C ALA A 872 -16.51 -7.20 -18.60
N VAL A 873 -17.77 -7.45 -18.32
CA VAL A 873 -18.82 -6.45 -18.25
C VAL A 873 -19.43 -6.51 -16.87
N LYS A 874 -19.58 -5.37 -16.21
CA LYS A 874 -20.28 -5.27 -14.91
C LYS A 874 -21.28 -4.12 -14.98
N PHE A 875 -22.49 -4.40 -14.55
CA PHE A 875 -23.58 -3.44 -14.47
C PHE A 875 -24.10 -3.40 -13.05
N THR A 876 -24.05 -2.24 -12.41
CA THR A 876 -24.50 -2.03 -11.03
C THR A 876 -25.70 -1.07 -11.03
N TYR A 877 -26.60 -1.22 -10.08
CA TYR A 877 -27.72 -0.30 -9.89
C TYR A 877 -27.87 0.06 -8.41
N TRP A 878 -27.74 1.33 -8.09
CA TRP A 878 -27.83 1.83 -6.72
C TRP A 878 -29.28 2.10 -6.31
N LEU A 879 -29.71 1.49 -5.23
CA LEU A 879 -31.02 1.64 -4.60
C LEU A 879 -30.83 2.21 -3.20
N ASN A 880 -31.51 3.29 -2.91
CA ASN A 880 -31.56 3.91 -1.58
C ASN A 880 -32.99 3.75 -1.03
N MET A 881 -33.17 2.97 0.06
CA MET A 881 -34.48 2.60 0.66
C MET A 881 -34.65 3.19 2.05
#